data_1a87470ad9260c7fc591127860123be6
#
_entry.id   1a87470ad9260c7fc591127860123be6
#
_cell.length_a   1.000
_cell.length_b   1.000
_cell.length_c   1.000
_cell.angle_alpha   90.00
_cell.angle_beta   90.00
_cell.angle_gamma   90.00
#
_symmetry.space_group_name_H-M   'P 1'
#
loop_
_entity.id
_entity.type
_entity.pdbx_description
1 polymer ?
#
loop_
_entity_poly.entity_id
_entity_poly.type
_entity_poly.pdbx_seq_one_letter_code
_entity_poly.pdbx_strand_id
1 'polypeptide(L)'
;MFFFRFLISFTCLILFSSLIYSEELNTDEVIVYSNKFYTSESNSAHHVEVYDHEEIINSGTNNLFDFLSNKSSLNVSSYSGNKAAPSIDMRGYGLENGFQNIVVNVDGYRINNIDMAPGFLGTINTKDIDRIEILKGSGSVVHGDGSNAGSINIYTKNHDKTRISSAYGNFGQKNHSFTTGKIIDNFSISFSSSYDSNDGYSQKDSRGNKDKSKSSNQSIKLSYQPDQYSQINFKYSNTESNSLFPAALTRLQFNRDPSRSGGQYNEFDYNDDIWGLDYVTHFSDNFSAKVYHQGQRKKYDARDYATNLRKTSAIVNGLEFDYSGKSFNLTSGVSISERELNAYQNSITHVNQANKQNEAIYFQAKHLIDKNNKLSINYGARSERVTTKFNNSSINSDQSDRLSMFETGINYILNNQINLFTNFSKSMQSQDIDRLLPYNFFTGNYDTLNPNIKPMQSRTINFGLNYIDPKQKLKVSTFYADLENEIVYNPSTFQNENIDRTNKYGYEIFLMRKLNENFDVKFNYVYTIAKILNDTDSSTFPSGKTLPGVPKNSINFGINYQNENLTASLNHVWRDRSFIFDDFDNNADMMSPSYESTNAFIKYNLGKFDKFSTISLFASVNNIFNQKNGVRTTTSDTYGAIYPYNFRRTWFIGMELEI
;
A
#
# COMPACT_ATOMS: atom_id res chain seq x y z
N MET A 1 -4.51 34.28 -10.37
CA MET A 1 -5.02 34.43 -8.98
C MET A 1 -4.64 33.25 -8.09
N PHE A 2 -4.53 32.01 -8.60
CA PHE A 2 -4.08 30.83 -7.84
C PHE A 2 -2.60 30.85 -7.47
N PHE A 3 -1.74 31.29 -8.37
CA PHE A 3 -0.28 31.38 -8.14
C PHE A 3 0.08 32.37 -7.04
N PHE A 4 -0.67 33.44 -6.89
CA PHE A 4 -0.45 34.46 -5.85
C PHE A 4 -0.87 34.00 -4.45
N ARG A 5 -1.90 33.16 -4.33
CA ARG A 5 -2.30 32.53 -3.05
C ARG A 5 -1.33 31.45 -2.61
N PHE A 6 -0.75 30.71 -3.56
CA PHE A 6 0.30 29.72 -3.31
C PHE A 6 1.59 30.40 -2.81
N LEU A 7 1.98 31.54 -3.41
CA LEU A 7 3.15 32.30 -2.99
C LEU A 7 2.99 32.86 -1.56
N ILE A 8 1.81 33.34 -1.19
CA ILE A 8 1.54 33.88 0.16
C ILE A 8 1.53 32.77 1.20
N SER A 9 0.95 31.60 0.92
CA SER A 9 1.02 30.43 1.81
C SER A 9 2.45 29.89 1.95
N PHE A 10 3.22 29.90 0.90
CA PHE A 10 4.62 29.47 0.88
C PHE A 10 5.53 30.46 1.64
N THR A 11 5.26 31.76 1.52
CA THR A 11 6.01 32.82 2.25
C THR A 11 5.72 32.76 3.75
N CYS A 12 4.51 32.44 4.17
CA CYS A 12 4.19 32.19 5.59
C CYS A 12 4.91 30.96 6.16
N LEU A 13 5.07 29.89 5.37
CA LEU A 13 5.82 28.70 5.81
C LEU A 13 7.33 28.98 5.98
N ILE A 14 7.90 29.83 5.11
CA ILE A 14 9.32 30.22 5.17
C ILE A 14 9.60 31.19 6.33
N LEU A 15 8.66 32.08 6.66
CA LEU A 15 8.81 33.05 7.77
C LEU A 15 8.78 32.40 9.16
N PHE A 16 8.28 31.15 9.29
CA PHE A 16 8.36 30.39 10.54
C PHE A 16 9.72 29.69 10.75
N SER A 17 10.62 29.69 9.76
CA SER A 17 11.91 28.97 9.81
C SER A 17 13.08 29.77 10.40
N SER A 18 12.90 31.03 10.76
CA SER A 18 14.02 31.94 11.05
C SER A 18 14.24 32.29 12.53
N LEU A 19 14.00 31.38 13.44
CA LEU A 19 14.47 31.53 14.85
C LEU A 19 14.69 30.16 15.45
N ILE A 20 15.93 29.69 15.50
CA ILE A 20 16.57 29.02 16.66
C ILE A 20 17.90 28.40 16.20
N TYR A 21 18.97 28.83 16.81
CA TYR A 21 20.32 28.24 16.79
C TYR A 21 20.25 26.83 17.42
N SER A 22 20.80 25.80 16.78
CA SER A 22 20.66 24.43 17.28
C SER A 22 22.01 23.76 17.49
N GLU A 23 22.15 23.09 18.62
CA GLU A 23 23.11 22.02 18.86
C GLU A 23 22.84 20.84 17.94
N GLU A 24 23.92 20.22 17.42
CA GLU A 24 23.87 19.02 16.55
C GLU A 24 23.35 17.82 17.35
N LEU A 25 22.12 17.39 17.03
CA LEU A 25 21.63 16.06 17.37
C LEU A 25 21.85 15.16 16.14
N ASN A 26 22.67 14.13 16.29
CA ASN A 26 22.87 13.09 15.28
C ASN A 26 21.52 12.38 15.06
N THR A 27 20.88 12.62 13.94
CA THR A 27 19.79 11.76 13.47
C THR A 27 20.42 10.69 12.58
N ASP A 28 20.26 9.42 12.93
CA ASP A 28 20.64 8.31 12.06
C ASP A 28 20.02 8.51 10.67
N GLU A 29 20.86 8.46 9.66
CA GLU A 29 20.44 8.67 8.28
C GLU A 29 19.57 7.49 7.83
N VAL A 30 18.30 7.74 7.55
CA VAL A 30 17.37 6.70 7.10
C VAL A 30 17.72 6.27 5.69
N ILE A 31 18.04 5.00 5.52
CA ILE A 31 18.38 4.40 4.23
C ILE A 31 17.12 3.89 3.54
N VAL A 32 16.92 4.25 2.29
CA VAL A 32 15.81 3.83 1.43
C VAL A 32 16.26 2.68 0.54
N TYR A 33 15.51 1.58 0.55
CA TYR A 33 15.80 0.37 -0.23
C TYR A 33 14.91 0.19 -1.46
N SER A 34 13.84 0.97 -1.55
CA SER A 34 12.85 0.85 -2.63
C SER A 34 13.42 1.02 -4.04
N ASN A 35 14.61 1.61 -4.17
CA ASN A 35 15.31 1.82 -5.44
C ASN A 35 16.44 0.82 -5.71
N LYS A 36 16.51 -0.29 -4.98
CA LYS A 36 17.61 -1.27 -5.05
C LYS A 36 19.01 -0.72 -4.67
N PHE A 37 19.18 0.58 -4.57
CA PHE A 37 20.40 1.21 -4.04
C PHE A 37 20.18 1.65 -2.60
N TYR A 38 21.19 1.45 -1.78
CA TYR A 38 21.27 2.10 -0.48
C TYR A 38 21.41 3.62 -0.70
N THR A 39 20.32 4.33 -0.59
CA THR A 39 20.30 5.79 -0.76
C THR A 39 19.70 6.38 0.50
N SER A 40 20.34 7.40 1.07
CA SER A 40 19.71 8.12 2.17
C SER A 40 18.39 8.74 1.74
N GLU A 41 17.46 8.84 2.66
CA GLU A 41 16.16 9.47 2.42
C GLU A 41 16.32 10.89 1.86
N SER A 42 17.35 11.63 2.33
CA SER A 42 17.69 12.96 1.88
C SER A 42 18.12 13.01 0.40
N ASN A 43 18.79 11.98 -0.10
CA ASN A 43 19.40 11.91 -1.43
C ASN A 43 18.62 11.08 -2.45
N SER A 44 17.35 10.76 -2.15
CA SER A 44 16.47 10.06 -3.08
C SER A 44 16.06 10.95 -4.24
N ALA A 45 16.15 10.44 -5.47
CA ALA A 45 15.61 11.09 -6.68
C ALA A 45 14.09 10.88 -6.86
N HIS A 46 13.43 10.38 -5.83
CA HIS A 46 11.99 10.09 -5.82
C HIS A 46 11.34 10.67 -4.56
N HIS A 47 10.04 10.92 -4.62
CA HIS A 47 9.26 11.17 -3.42
C HIS A 47 9.04 9.84 -2.69
N VAL A 48 9.70 9.66 -1.56
CA VAL A 48 9.57 8.48 -0.70
C VAL A 48 9.11 8.90 0.68
N GLU A 49 8.06 8.28 1.20
CA GLU A 49 7.68 8.37 2.61
C GLU A 49 8.27 7.16 3.32
N VAL A 50 8.97 7.39 4.40
CA VAL A 50 9.57 6.34 5.24
C VAL A 50 9.00 6.45 6.64
N TYR A 51 8.52 5.32 7.15
CA TYR A 51 7.99 5.16 8.50
C TYR A 51 8.81 4.07 9.18
N ASP A 52 9.48 4.40 10.26
CA ASP A 52 10.26 3.45 11.07
C ASP A 52 9.39 2.69 12.08
N HIS A 53 9.98 1.70 12.74
CA HIS A 53 9.30 0.86 13.72
C HIS A 53 8.67 1.67 14.86
N GLU A 54 9.39 2.66 15.37
CA GLU A 54 8.95 3.47 16.50
C GLU A 54 7.73 4.31 16.14
N GLU A 55 7.75 4.94 14.99
CA GLU A 55 6.63 5.70 14.45
C GLU A 55 5.40 4.80 14.22
N ILE A 56 5.62 3.57 13.71
CA ILE A 56 4.55 2.62 13.44
C ILE A 56 3.88 2.15 14.73
N ILE A 57 4.63 1.71 15.73
CA ILE A 57 4.04 1.23 17.00
C ILE A 57 3.44 2.36 17.84
N ASN A 58 4.00 3.57 17.80
CA ASN A 58 3.51 4.74 18.50
C ASN A 58 2.29 5.39 17.79
N SER A 59 1.93 4.90 16.62
CA SER A 59 0.70 5.32 15.92
C SER A 59 -0.59 4.90 16.62
N GLY A 60 -0.53 3.87 17.49
CA GLY A 60 -1.68 3.28 18.16
C GLY A 60 -2.57 2.43 17.24
N THR A 61 -2.06 2.04 16.07
CA THR A 61 -2.76 1.16 15.14
C THR A 61 -2.32 -0.29 15.33
N ASN A 62 -3.24 -1.23 15.13
CA ASN A 62 -2.94 -2.67 15.31
C ASN A 62 -2.62 -3.39 14.00
N ASN A 63 -2.98 -2.80 12.86
CA ASN A 63 -2.79 -3.41 11.55
C ASN A 63 -2.39 -2.38 10.50
N LEU A 64 -1.86 -2.87 9.38
CA LEU A 64 -1.35 -2.05 8.30
C LEU A 64 -2.44 -1.19 7.63
N PHE A 65 -3.70 -1.67 7.52
CA PHE A 65 -4.80 -0.88 6.97
C PHE A 65 -5.00 0.41 7.77
N ASP A 66 -5.17 0.29 9.08
CA ASP A 66 -5.39 1.44 9.97
C ASP A 66 -4.18 2.38 9.96
N PHE A 67 -2.95 1.83 9.89
CA PHE A 67 -1.74 2.62 9.77
C PHE A 67 -1.72 3.45 8.47
N LEU A 68 -1.84 2.80 7.32
CA LEU A 68 -1.81 3.48 6.02
C LEU A 68 -2.95 4.49 5.89
N SER A 69 -4.16 4.13 6.34
CA SER A 69 -5.33 5.02 6.29
C SER A 69 -5.18 6.28 7.16
N ASN A 70 -4.52 6.18 8.30
CA ASN A 70 -4.47 7.25 9.29
C ASN A 70 -3.15 8.03 9.31
N LYS A 71 -2.05 7.46 8.82
CA LYS A 71 -0.70 8.05 8.97
C LYS A 71 -0.01 8.37 7.66
N SER A 72 -0.35 7.66 6.56
CA SER A 72 0.25 7.92 5.26
C SER A 72 -0.52 8.95 4.45
N SER A 73 0.09 9.40 3.37
CA SER A 73 -0.56 10.27 2.40
C SER A 73 -1.43 9.52 1.38
N LEU A 74 -1.52 8.19 1.49
CA LEU A 74 -2.34 7.37 0.60
C LEU A 74 -3.83 7.57 0.88
N ASN A 75 -4.64 7.48 -0.16
CA ASN A 75 -6.07 7.36 0.02
C ASN A 75 -6.43 5.88 0.19
N VAL A 76 -6.68 5.49 1.44
CA VAL A 76 -7.01 4.11 1.80
C VAL A 76 -8.44 4.06 2.33
N SER A 77 -9.26 3.21 1.73
CA SER A 77 -10.64 2.97 2.14
C SER A 77 -10.95 1.47 2.13
N SER A 78 -12.13 1.12 2.60
CA SER A 78 -12.63 -0.25 2.48
C SER A 78 -13.70 -0.31 1.42
N TYR A 79 -13.47 -1.06 0.35
CA TYR A 79 -14.44 -1.23 -0.73
C TYR A 79 -15.78 -1.82 -0.26
N SER A 80 -15.73 -2.75 0.69
CA SER A 80 -16.92 -3.49 1.17
C SER A 80 -17.17 -3.33 2.67
N GLY A 81 -16.63 -2.27 3.30
CA GLY A 81 -16.82 -2.01 4.72
C GLY A 81 -15.90 -2.79 5.67
N ASN A 82 -15.10 -3.74 5.17
CA ASN A 82 -14.17 -4.52 5.98
C ASN A 82 -12.74 -4.01 5.88
N LYS A 83 -12.08 -3.79 7.02
CA LYS A 83 -10.72 -3.29 7.10
C LYS A 83 -9.64 -4.31 6.67
N ALA A 84 -9.96 -5.60 6.64
CA ALA A 84 -9.00 -6.61 6.21
C ALA A 84 -8.59 -6.44 4.75
N ALA A 85 -9.54 -6.05 3.89
CA ALA A 85 -9.36 -5.90 2.45
C ALA A 85 -9.45 -4.41 2.03
N PRO A 86 -8.33 -3.66 2.07
CA PRO A 86 -8.31 -2.26 1.68
C PRO A 86 -8.40 -2.06 0.17
N SER A 87 -8.93 -0.92 -0.20
CA SER A 87 -8.77 -0.30 -1.50
C SER A 87 -7.81 0.88 -1.35
N ILE A 88 -6.79 0.97 -2.19
CA ILE A 88 -5.72 1.97 -2.08
C ILE A 88 -5.65 2.78 -3.37
N ASP A 89 -5.68 4.10 -3.23
CA ASP A 89 -5.36 5.01 -4.32
C ASP A 89 -4.08 5.79 -4.00
N MET A 90 -3.26 5.93 -5.02
CA MET A 90 -2.06 6.74 -5.05
C MET A 90 -2.08 7.58 -6.32
N ARG A 91 -2.03 8.91 -6.18
CA ARG A 91 -1.95 9.85 -7.30
C ARG A 91 -3.07 9.76 -8.34
N GLY A 92 -4.27 9.35 -7.90
CA GLY A 92 -5.46 9.40 -8.74
C GLY A 92 -5.64 8.23 -9.71
N TYR A 93 -5.03 7.07 -9.43
CA TYR A 93 -5.33 5.86 -10.19
C TYR A 93 -6.70 5.24 -9.81
N GLY A 94 -7.39 5.84 -8.81
CA GLY A 94 -8.69 5.42 -8.34
C GLY A 94 -8.67 4.23 -7.38
N LEU A 95 -9.66 4.19 -6.48
CA LEU A 95 -9.70 3.16 -5.44
C LEU A 95 -9.90 1.75 -5.99
N GLU A 96 -10.70 1.59 -7.04
CA GLU A 96 -10.95 0.29 -7.65
C GLU A 96 -9.72 -0.22 -8.42
N ASN A 97 -9.07 0.66 -9.17
CA ASN A 97 -7.95 0.32 -10.04
C ASN A 97 -6.59 0.53 -9.38
N GLY A 98 -6.53 1.29 -8.30
CA GLY A 98 -5.28 1.72 -7.66
C GLY A 98 -4.41 0.56 -7.25
N PHE A 99 -4.99 -0.50 -6.68
CA PHE A 99 -4.24 -1.68 -6.22
C PHE A 99 -3.53 -2.43 -7.36
N GLN A 100 -4.05 -2.36 -8.59
CA GLN A 100 -3.40 -2.95 -9.78
C GLN A 100 -2.26 -2.06 -10.33
N ASN A 101 -2.19 -0.81 -9.89
CA ASN A 101 -1.17 0.16 -10.29
C ASN A 101 -0.14 0.44 -9.18
N ILE A 102 -0.28 -0.23 -8.03
CA ILE A 102 0.60 -0.12 -6.87
C ILE A 102 1.14 -1.50 -6.55
N VAL A 103 2.45 -1.66 -6.60
CA VAL A 103 3.07 -2.92 -6.16
C VAL A 103 3.21 -2.89 -4.64
N VAL A 104 2.73 -3.93 -3.98
CA VAL A 104 2.89 -4.12 -2.53
C VAL A 104 3.80 -5.31 -2.28
N ASN A 105 4.89 -5.06 -1.57
CA ASN A 105 5.88 -6.05 -1.19
C ASN A 105 5.98 -6.19 0.33
N VAL A 106 6.13 -7.42 0.81
CA VAL A 106 6.49 -7.73 2.20
C VAL A 106 7.83 -8.47 2.19
N ASP A 107 8.89 -7.86 2.72
CA ASP A 107 10.27 -8.37 2.67
C ASP A 107 10.73 -8.74 1.25
N GLY A 108 10.33 -7.95 0.24
CA GLY A 108 10.64 -8.19 -1.16
C GLY A 108 9.70 -9.18 -1.89
N TYR A 109 8.71 -9.75 -1.20
CA TYR A 109 7.70 -10.64 -1.79
C TYR A 109 6.50 -9.83 -2.25
N ARG A 110 6.19 -9.86 -3.54
CA ARG A 110 5.00 -9.21 -4.08
C ARG A 110 3.74 -9.96 -3.67
N ILE A 111 2.84 -9.29 -2.96
CA ILE A 111 1.59 -9.86 -2.45
C ILE A 111 0.35 -9.52 -3.30
N ASN A 112 0.50 -8.70 -4.35
CA ASN A 112 -0.60 -8.40 -5.28
C ASN A 112 -1.13 -9.67 -5.95
N ASN A 113 -2.45 -9.74 -6.10
CA ASN A 113 -3.09 -10.82 -6.85
C ASN A 113 -2.97 -10.61 -8.37
N ILE A 114 -3.17 -11.66 -9.14
CA ILE A 114 -3.26 -11.61 -10.61
C ILE A 114 -4.68 -11.31 -11.09
N ASP A 115 -5.62 -11.25 -10.17
CA ASP A 115 -7.04 -10.96 -10.36
C ASP A 115 -7.45 -9.76 -9.48
N MET A 116 -8.73 -9.39 -9.53
CA MET A 116 -9.31 -8.31 -8.72
C MET A 116 -9.57 -8.70 -7.26
N ALA A 117 -9.20 -9.91 -6.82
CA ALA A 117 -9.33 -10.27 -5.42
C ALA A 117 -8.49 -9.32 -4.55
N PRO A 118 -9.06 -8.77 -3.46
CA PRO A 118 -8.38 -7.77 -2.65
C PRO A 118 -7.14 -8.34 -1.96
N GLY A 119 -6.14 -7.49 -1.77
CA GLY A 119 -5.00 -7.81 -0.90
C GLY A 119 -5.38 -7.62 0.57
N PHE A 120 -5.13 -8.61 1.41
CA PHE A 120 -5.55 -8.59 2.82
C PHE A 120 -4.53 -7.88 3.73
N LEU A 121 -4.25 -6.60 3.45
CA LEU A 121 -3.27 -5.81 4.21
C LEU A 121 -3.68 -5.57 5.68
N GLY A 122 -4.97 -5.59 5.98
CA GLY A 122 -5.47 -5.46 7.35
C GLY A 122 -5.15 -6.64 8.26
N THR A 123 -4.59 -7.73 7.73
CA THR A 123 -4.13 -8.88 8.52
C THR A 123 -2.66 -8.77 8.94
N ILE A 124 -1.89 -7.81 8.40
CA ILE A 124 -0.50 -7.57 8.75
C ILE A 124 -0.45 -6.74 10.05
N ASN A 125 0.15 -7.32 11.10
CA ASN A 125 0.27 -6.67 12.39
C ASN A 125 1.37 -5.60 12.37
N THR A 126 1.06 -4.39 12.83
CA THR A 126 2.02 -3.28 12.90
C THR A 126 3.22 -3.55 13.81
N LYS A 127 3.08 -4.38 14.84
CA LYS A 127 4.17 -4.72 15.77
C LYS A 127 5.25 -5.60 15.15
N ASP A 128 4.95 -6.28 14.05
CA ASP A 128 5.91 -7.09 13.29
C ASP A 128 6.63 -6.28 12.20
N ILE A 129 6.23 -5.04 11.96
CA ILE A 129 6.82 -4.20 10.93
C ILE A 129 8.01 -3.42 11.50
N ASP A 130 9.15 -3.52 10.83
CA ASP A 130 10.34 -2.72 11.09
C ASP A 130 10.26 -1.36 10.40
N ARG A 131 9.85 -1.37 9.12
CA ARG A 131 9.77 -0.15 8.31
C ARG A 131 8.78 -0.30 7.16
N ILE A 132 8.17 0.83 6.80
CA ILE A 132 7.36 0.97 5.59
C ILE A 132 7.97 2.06 4.72
N GLU A 133 8.19 1.75 3.43
CA GLU A 133 8.61 2.71 2.41
C GLU A 133 7.51 2.82 1.34
N ILE A 134 7.01 4.02 1.12
CA ILE A 134 6.03 4.33 0.07
C ILE A 134 6.74 5.14 -1.00
N LEU A 135 7.07 4.48 -2.10
CA LEU A 135 7.65 5.11 -3.28
C LEU A 135 6.53 5.62 -4.18
N LYS A 136 6.51 6.90 -4.46
CA LYS A 136 5.51 7.54 -5.32
C LYS A 136 6.07 7.92 -6.68
N GLY A 137 5.27 7.65 -7.70
CA GLY A 137 5.69 7.69 -9.09
C GLY A 137 6.26 6.34 -9.51
N SER A 138 6.82 6.26 -10.70
CA SER A 138 7.24 4.98 -11.24
C SER A 138 8.31 4.28 -10.38
N GLY A 139 8.11 3.03 -10.11
CA GLY A 139 9.11 2.06 -9.65
C GLY A 139 9.20 0.89 -10.62
N SER A 140 8.81 1.10 -11.87
CA SER A 140 8.55 0.03 -12.83
C SER A 140 9.81 -0.70 -13.30
N VAL A 141 10.97 -0.07 -13.25
CA VAL A 141 12.25 -0.74 -13.55
C VAL A 141 12.54 -1.80 -12.48
N VAL A 142 12.31 -1.46 -11.21
CA VAL A 142 12.56 -2.35 -10.06
C VAL A 142 11.46 -3.39 -9.90
N HIS A 143 10.21 -2.93 -9.90
CA HIS A 143 9.06 -3.75 -9.49
C HIS A 143 8.29 -4.36 -10.67
N GLY A 144 8.50 -3.87 -11.90
CA GLY A 144 7.89 -4.40 -13.13
C GLY A 144 6.41 -4.04 -13.28
N ASP A 145 5.69 -4.95 -13.91
CA ASP A 145 4.27 -4.86 -14.23
C ASP A 145 3.42 -4.37 -13.05
N GLY A 146 2.62 -3.30 -13.27
CA GLY A 146 1.65 -2.78 -12.30
C GLY A 146 2.21 -1.80 -11.27
N SER A 147 3.41 -1.21 -11.46
CA SER A 147 3.97 -0.19 -10.57
C SER A 147 3.87 1.25 -11.13
N ASN A 148 2.79 1.56 -11.84
CA ASN A 148 2.62 2.86 -12.51
C ASN A 148 2.45 4.01 -11.51
N ALA A 149 1.74 3.80 -10.42
CA ALA A 149 1.56 4.78 -9.36
C ALA A 149 2.73 4.78 -8.37
N GLY A 150 3.36 3.61 -8.17
CA GLY A 150 4.46 3.42 -7.24
C GLY A 150 4.45 2.08 -6.53
N SER A 151 5.09 2.02 -5.36
CA SER A 151 5.13 0.81 -4.54
C SER A 151 5.02 1.10 -3.04
N ILE A 152 4.54 0.10 -2.31
CA ILE A 152 4.53 0.04 -0.85
C ILE A 152 5.42 -1.13 -0.44
N ASN A 153 6.55 -0.86 0.18
CA ASN A 153 7.50 -1.87 0.61
C ASN A 153 7.46 -1.96 2.13
N ILE A 154 7.14 -3.12 2.64
CA ILE A 154 7.00 -3.42 4.06
C ILE A 154 8.14 -4.35 4.43
N TYR A 155 8.94 -3.94 5.39
CA TYR A 155 10.02 -4.75 5.95
C TYR A 155 9.62 -5.19 7.33
N THR A 156 9.60 -6.50 7.58
CA THR A 156 9.25 -7.03 8.88
C THR A 156 10.49 -7.17 9.75
N LYS A 157 10.30 -7.05 11.05
CA LYS A 157 11.38 -7.00 12.04
C LYS A 157 12.06 -8.34 12.26
N ASN A 158 13.37 -8.32 12.44
CA ASN A 158 14.09 -9.42 13.09
C ASN A 158 14.08 -9.16 14.59
N HIS A 159 13.26 -9.92 15.32
CA HIS A 159 13.13 -9.76 16.76
C HIS A 159 14.37 -10.30 17.47
N ASP A 160 14.84 -9.60 18.47
CA ASP A 160 15.95 -9.95 19.35
C ASP A 160 15.52 -10.08 20.83
N LYS A 161 14.28 -9.68 21.10
CA LYS A 161 13.62 -9.70 22.41
C LYS A 161 12.27 -10.38 22.33
N THR A 162 11.81 -10.86 23.47
CA THR A 162 10.45 -11.40 23.60
C THR A 162 9.49 -10.29 23.98
N ARG A 163 8.41 -10.13 23.22
CA ARG A 163 7.30 -9.21 23.54
C ARG A 163 5.98 -9.96 23.52
N ILE A 164 5.17 -9.68 24.53
CA ILE A 164 3.80 -10.19 24.67
C ILE A 164 2.88 -8.98 24.81
N SER A 165 1.88 -8.88 23.97
CA SER A 165 0.91 -7.81 24.06
C SER A 165 -0.51 -8.35 24.01
N SER A 166 -1.39 -7.78 24.84
CA SER A 166 -2.80 -8.13 24.90
C SER A 166 -3.64 -6.88 25.07
N ALA A 167 -4.67 -6.72 24.25
CA ALA A 167 -5.60 -5.59 24.33
C ALA A 167 -7.05 -6.03 24.11
N TYR A 168 -7.96 -5.36 24.79
CA TYR A 168 -9.40 -5.55 24.71
C TYR A 168 -10.10 -4.22 24.51
N GLY A 169 -11.19 -4.22 23.71
CA GLY A 169 -11.93 -3.02 23.41
C GLY A 169 -13.44 -3.22 23.32
N ASN A 170 -14.14 -2.14 22.98
CA ASN A 170 -15.55 -2.22 22.71
C ASN A 170 -15.82 -3.07 21.44
N PHE A 171 -17.08 -3.49 21.23
CA PHE A 171 -17.48 -4.40 20.16
C PHE A 171 -16.75 -5.75 20.18
N GLY A 172 -16.35 -6.22 21.37
CA GLY A 172 -15.65 -7.50 21.53
C GLY A 172 -14.27 -7.52 20.90
N GLN A 173 -13.63 -6.36 20.67
CA GLN A 173 -12.29 -6.31 20.11
C GLN A 173 -11.29 -7.00 21.03
N LYS A 174 -10.46 -7.85 20.42
CA LYS A 174 -9.31 -8.54 21.05
C LYS A 174 -8.13 -8.45 20.10
N ASN A 175 -7.01 -8.03 20.63
CA ASN A 175 -5.73 -8.02 19.91
C ASN A 175 -4.67 -8.65 20.79
N HIS A 176 -4.04 -9.71 20.32
CA HIS A 176 -2.96 -10.42 20.99
C HIS A 176 -1.79 -10.55 20.06
N SER A 177 -0.59 -10.32 20.54
CA SER A 177 0.65 -10.56 19.78
C SER A 177 1.73 -11.12 20.66
N PHE A 178 2.52 -11.98 20.06
CA PHE A 178 3.72 -12.57 20.63
C PHE A 178 4.84 -12.48 19.61
N THR A 179 5.97 -11.91 19.97
CA THR A 179 7.17 -11.88 19.15
C THR A 179 8.35 -12.30 19.98
N THR A 180 9.27 -13.06 19.40
CA THR A 180 10.51 -13.48 20.05
C THR A 180 11.58 -13.72 19.03
N GLY A 181 12.84 -13.64 19.43
CA GLY A 181 13.94 -13.96 18.55
C GLY A 181 15.27 -13.95 19.31
N LYS A 182 16.28 -14.42 18.63
CA LYS A 182 17.64 -14.46 19.15
C LYS A 182 18.65 -14.42 18.02
N ILE A 183 19.74 -13.70 18.27
CA ILE A 183 20.93 -13.68 17.42
C ILE A 183 22.02 -14.42 18.19
N ILE A 184 22.61 -15.47 17.59
CA ILE A 184 23.66 -16.29 18.16
C ILE A 184 24.74 -16.40 17.10
N ASP A 185 25.88 -15.75 17.32
CA ASP A 185 27.00 -15.69 16.38
C ASP A 185 26.55 -15.33 14.97
N ASN A 186 26.64 -16.28 14.05
CA ASN A 186 26.28 -16.14 12.65
C ASN A 186 24.86 -16.63 12.30
N PHE A 187 24.02 -16.91 13.28
CA PHE A 187 22.66 -17.38 13.12
C PHE A 187 21.66 -16.48 13.82
N SER A 188 20.57 -16.12 13.14
CA SER A 188 19.44 -15.45 13.76
C SER A 188 18.13 -16.19 13.50
N ILE A 189 17.28 -16.22 14.51
CA ILE A 189 15.92 -16.73 14.43
C ILE A 189 14.96 -15.70 14.99
N SER A 190 13.86 -15.49 14.30
CA SER A 190 12.78 -14.61 14.75
C SER A 190 11.44 -15.29 14.49
N PHE A 191 10.54 -15.19 15.45
CA PHE A 191 9.17 -15.70 15.37
C PHE A 191 8.19 -14.62 15.77
N SER A 192 7.08 -14.50 15.03
CA SER A 192 5.95 -13.66 15.42
C SER A 192 4.64 -14.41 15.28
N SER A 193 3.69 -14.06 16.14
CA SER A 193 2.31 -14.55 16.08
C SER A 193 1.36 -13.44 16.53
N SER A 194 0.29 -13.22 15.78
CA SER A 194 -0.74 -12.25 16.14
C SER A 194 -2.14 -12.79 15.91
N TYR A 195 -3.07 -12.30 16.71
CA TYR A 195 -4.49 -12.60 16.61
C TYR A 195 -5.28 -11.31 16.82
N ASP A 196 -6.20 -11.02 15.90
CA ASP A 196 -7.13 -9.90 15.99
C ASP A 196 -8.56 -10.39 15.77
N SER A 197 -9.51 -9.89 16.55
CA SER A 197 -10.93 -10.20 16.35
C SER A 197 -11.85 -9.10 16.86
N ASN A 198 -13.06 -9.04 16.30
CA ASN A 198 -14.17 -8.23 16.81
C ASN A 198 -15.49 -8.93 16.57
N ASP A 199 -16.52 -8.57 17.37
CA ASP A 199 -17.87 -9.12 17.29
C ASP A 199 -18.77 -8.37 16.29
N GLY A 200 -18.21 -7.40 15.56
CA GLY A 200 -18.90 -6.58 14.57
C GLY A 200 -19.45 -5.26 15.10
N TYR A 201 -19.48 -4.28 14.23
CA TYR A 201 -19.86 -2.89 14.53
C TYR A 201 -21.32 -2.59 14.13
N SER A 202 -21.89 -3.38 13.25
CA SER A 202 -23.24 -3.21 12.70
C SER A 202 -24.29 -3.99 13.50
N GLN A 203 -25.56 -3.71 13.21
CA GLN A 203 -26.70 -4.48 13.73
C GLN A 203 -26.70 -5.87 13.10
N LYS A 204 -27.45 -6.80 13.69
CA LYS A 204 -27.62 -8.15 13.15
C LYS A 204 -28.38 -8.11 11.82
N ASP A 205 -27.95 -8.93 10.89
CA ASP A 205 -28.67 -9.21 9.65
C ASP A 205 -29.90 -10.12 9.90
N SER A 206 -30.65 -10.43 8.85
CA SER A 206 -31.84 -11.30 8.93
C SER A 206 -31.51 -12.73 9.35
N ARG A 207 -30.25 -13.16 9.28
CA ARG A 207 -29.75 -14.46 9.73
C ARG A 207 -29.21 -14.43 11.15
N GLY A 208 -29.23 -13.27 11.82
CA GLY A 208 -28.69 -13.06 13.16
C GLY A 208 -27.20 -12.81 13.22
N ASN A 209 -26.49 -12.66 12.08
CA ASN A 209 -25.07 -12.40 12.00
C ASN A 209 -24.76 -10.92 12.18
N LYS A 210 -23.57 -10.62 12.70
CA LYS A 210 -22.93 -9.30 12.67
C LYS A 210 -21.74 -9.32 11.75
N ASP A 211 -21.25 -8.15 11.35
CA ASP A 211 -20.03 -7.93 10.57
C ASP A 211 -18.75 -8.22 11.37
N LYS A 212 -18.72 -9.38 12.03
CA LYS A 212 -17.59 -9.85 12.83
C LYS A 212 -16.41 -10.21 11.94
N SER A 213 -15.20 -10.06 12.49
CA SER A 213 -13.99 -10.54 11.85
C SER A 213 -13.03 -11.17 12.85
N LYS A 214 -12.23 -12.10 12.36
CA LYS A 214 -11.07 -12.67 13.06
C LYS A 214 -9.95 -12.88 12.06
N SER A 215 -8.73 -12.61 12.48
CA SER A 215 -7.53 -12.91 11.69
C SER A 215 -6.40 -13.37 12.60
N SER A 216 -5.54 -14.22 12.08
CA SER A 216 -4.29 -14.63 12.68
C SER A 216 -3.17 -14.57 11.66
N ASN A 217 -2.00 -14.19 12.11
CA ASN A 217 -0.78 -14.22 11.32
C ASN A 217 0.32 -14.86 12.14
N GLN A 218 1.13 -15.70 11.51
CA GLN A 218 2.30 -16.33 12.10
C GLN A 218 3.45 -16.22 11.13
N SER A 219 4.64 -15.87 11.59
CA SER A 219 5.84 -15.83 10.75
C SER A 219 7.07 -16.36 11.48
N ILE A 220 7.97 -16.94 10.71
CA ILE A 220 9.30 -17.32 11.13
C ILE A 220 10.33 -16.81 10.12
N LYS A 221 11.42 -16.25 10.62
CA LYS A 221 12.58 -15.85 9.84
C LYS A 221 13.82 -16.52 10.39
N LEU A 222 14.65 -16.99 9.49
CA LEU A 222 15.97 -17.56 9.78
C LEU A 222 16.98 -16.86 8.91
N SER A 223 18.10 -16.45 9.48
CA SER A 223 19.24 -15.94 8.73
C SER A 223 20.51 -16.65 9.22
N TYR A 224 21.32 -17.07 8.28
CA TYR A 224 22.58 -17.76 8.54
C TYR A 224 23.69 -17.16 7.68
N GLN A 225 24.79 -16.81 8.33
CA GLN A 225 26.00 -16.30 7.71
C GLN A 225 27.10 -17.37 7.81
N PRO A 226 27.24 -18.27 6.81
CA PRO A 226 28.26 -19.32 6.86
C PRO A 226 29.69 -18.77 6.92
N ASP A 227 29.91 -17.59 6.35
CA ASP A 227 31.16 -16.85 6.36
C ASP A 227 30.88 -15.33 6.27
N GLN A 228 31.96 -14.52 6.27
CA GLN A 228 31.83 -13.06 6.19
C GLN A 228 31.31 -12.53 4.84
N TYR A 229 31.21 -13.37 3.81
CA TYR A 229 30.83 -12.97 2.45
C TYR A 229 29.46 -13.47 2.08
N SER A 230 28.89 -14.42 2.79
CA SER A 230 27.68 -15.12 2.37
C SER A 230 26.58 -15.06 3.42
N GLN A 231 25.33 -14.94 2.97
CA GLN A 231 24.15 -14.95 3.81
C GLN A 231 23.04 -15.77 3.18
N ILE A 232 22.40 -16.62 3.95
CA ILE A 232 21.21 -17.39 3.59
C ILE A 232 20.06 -16.90 4.46
N ASN A 233 18.96 -16.49 3.83
CA ASN A 233 17.74 -16.06 4.51
C ASN A 233 16.59 -16.95 4.13
N PHE A 234 15.86 -17.45 5.12
CA PHE A 234 14.60 -18.17 4.94
C PHE A 234 13.49 -17.45 5.69
N LYS A 235 12.35 -17.35 5.06
CA LYS A 235 11.11 -16.83 5.64
C LYS A 235 9.94 -17.73 5.32
N TYR A 236 9.05 -17.90 6.29
CA TYR A 236 7.72 -18.44 6.10
C TYR A 236 6.71 -17.61 6.89
N SER A 237 5.54 -17.34 6.29
CA SER A 237 4.41 -16.75 7.01
C SER A 237 3.10 -17.37 6.54
N ASN A 238 2.21 -17.57 7.51
CA ASN A 238 0.82 -18.00 7.29
C ASN A 238 -0.12 -16.92 7.81
N THR A 239 -1.15 -16.61 7.04
CA THR A 239 -2.21 -15.69 7.41
C THR A 239 -3.56 -16.35 7.20
N GLU A 240 -4.41 -16.35 8.21
CA GLU A 240 -5.79 -16.79 8.14
C GLU A 240 -6.73 -15.65 8.52
N SER A 241 -7.83 -15.48 7.80
CA SER A 241 -8.87 -14.50 8.14
C SER A 241 -10.25 -15.04 7.77
N ASN A 242 -11.20 -14.85 8.68
CA ASN A 242 -12.63 -15.06 8.44
C ASN A 242 -13.37 -13.78 8.80
N SER A 243 -14.14 -13.25 7.88
CA SER A 243 -14.79 -11.95 8.05
C SER A 243 -16.17 -11.96 7.41
N LEU A 244 -17.14 -11.32 8.07
CA LEU A 244 -18.44 -11.01 7.48
C LEU A 244 -18.44 -9.54 7.06
N PHE A 245 -18.75 -9.29 5.80
CA PHE A 245 -18.84 -7.96 5.25
C PHE A 245 -20.29 -7.47 5.33
N PRO A 246 -20.51 -6.21 5.79
CA PRO A 246 -21.85 -5.64 5.82
C PRO A 246 -22.39 -5.46 4.41
N ALA A 247 -23.70 -5.57 4.25
CA ALA A 247 -24.35 -5.18 3.02
C ALA A 247 -24.41 -3.66 2.90
N ALA A 248 -24.44 -3.16 1.66
CA ALA A 248 -24.54 -1.73 1.40
C ALA A 248 -25.88 -1.16 1.90
N LEU A 249 -25.86 0.08 2.34
CA LEU A 249 -27.03 0.85 2.76
C LEU A 249 -27.50 1.79 1.66
N THR A 250 -28.81 2.06 1.59
CA THR A 250 -29.28 3.22 0.84
C THR A 250 -28.78 4.52 1.49
N ARG A 251 -28.73 5.60 0.73
CA ARG A 251 -28.33 6.93 1.26
C ARG A 251 -29.16 7.35 2.49
N LEU A 252 -30.46 7.08 2.44
CA LEU A 252 -31.36 7.40 3.55
C LEU A 252 -31.07 6.56 4.80
N GLN A 253 -30.80 5.27 4.64
CA GLN A 253 -30.44 4.38 5.74
C GLN A 253 -29.11 4.80 6.35
N PHE A 254 -28.07 5.05 5.54
CA PHE A 254 -26.76 5.48 5.98
C PHE A 254 -26.82 6.80 6.76
N ASN A 255 -27.54 7.79 6.25
CA ASN A 255 -27.67 9.09 6.92
C ASN A 255 -28.40 8.98 8.26
N ARG A 256 -29.40 8.10 8.37
CA ARG A 256 -30.14 7.86 9.63
C ARG A 256 -29.27 7.10 10.63
N ASP A 257 -28.81 5.93 10.26
CA ASP A 257 -28.02 5.04 11.12
C ASP A 257 -27.10 4.13 10.28
N PRO A 258 -25.79 4.45 10.17
CA PRO A 258 -24.84 3.64 9.40
C PRO A 258 -24.58 2.25 10.01
N SER A 259 -25.09 1.95 11.20
CA SER A 259 -24.97 0.63 11.81
C SER A 259 -26.04 -0.38 11.36
N ARG A 260 -26.98 0.00 10.50
CA ARG A 260 -28.00 -0.92 9.99
C ARG A 260 -27.37 -2.06 9.18
N SER A 261 -28.05 -3.19 9.11
CA SER A 261 -27.52 -4.34 8.37
C SER A 261 -27.54 -4.18 6.85
N GLY A 262 -28.43 -3.35 6.31
CA GLY A 262 -28.58 -3.21 4.85
C GLY A 262 -29.17 -4.42 4.15
N GLY A 263 -28.80 -5.63 4.55
CA GLY A 263 -29.20 -6.93 3.99
C GLY A 263 -28.49 -8.08 4.71
N GLN A 264 -28.34 -9.22 4.04
CA GLN A 264 -27.55 -10.33 4.53
C GLN A 264 -26.04 -10.01 4.38
N TYR A 265 -25.25 -10.42 5.37
CA TYR A 265 -23.79 -10.22 5.34
C TYR A 265 -23.12 -11.33 4.55
N ASN A 266 -22.09 -10.94 3.80
CA ASN A 266 -21.28 -11.85 3.00
C ASN A 266 -20.11 -12.36 3.82
N GLU A 267 -19.83 -13.65 3.75
CA GLU A 267 -18.74 -14.29 4.46
C GLU A 267 -17.54 -14.48 3.53
N PHE A 268 -16.35 -14.19 4.06
CA PHE A 268 -15.09 -14.38 3.35
C PHE A 268 -14.13 -15.16 4.25
N ASP A 269 -13.60 -16.26 3.70
CA ASP A 269 -12.49 -17.00 4.27
C ASP A 269 -11.25 -16.77 3.42
N TYR A 270 -10.15 -16.43 4.07
CA TYR A 270 -8.87 -16.16 3.45
C TYR A 270 -7.77 -16.93 4.17
N ASN A 271 -6.92 -17.59 3.39
CA ASN A 271 -5.70 -18.22 3.85
C ASN A 271 -4.58 -17.92 2.86
N ASP A 272 -3.39 -17.54 3.37
CA ASP A 272 -2.24 -17.18 2.57
C ASP A 272 -0.96 -17.69 3.22
N ASP A 273 -0.25 -18.57 2.52
CA ASP A 273 1.08 -19.06 2.85
C ASP A 273 2.10 -18.39 1.94
N ILE A 274 3.11 -17.74 2.53
CA ILE A 274 4.23 -17.12 1.81
C ILE A 274 5.53 -17.72 2.33
N TRP A 275 6.42 -18.13 1.44
CA TRP A 275 7.75 -18.60 1.80
C TRP A 275 8.82 -18.07 0.85
N GLY A 276 10.05 -18.06 1.30
CA GLY A 276 11.18 -17.66 0.47
C GLY A 276 12.51 -18.07 1.03
N LEU A 277 13.43 -18.25 0.10
CA LEU A 277 14.82 -18.55 0.33
C LEU A 277 15.66 -17.61 -0.52
N ASP A 278 16.53 -16.84 0.13
CA ASP A 278 17.47 -15.95 -0.54
C ASP A 278 18.90 -16.39 -0.17
N TYR A 279 19.78 -16.42 -1.16
CA TYR A 279 21.23 -16.54 -0.96
C TYR A 279 21.90 -15.29 -1.53
N VAL A 280 22.67 -14.61 -0.69
CA VAL A 280 23.46 -13.43 -1.06
C VAL A 280 24.92 -13.78 -0.85
N THR A 281 25.78 -13.42 -1.82
CA THR A 281 27.24 -13.59 -1.68
C THR A 281 27.96 -12.37 -2.24
N HIS A 282 28.99 -11.95 -1.51
CA HIS A 282 29.89 -10.86 -1.88
C HIS A 282 31.17 -11.45 -2.47
N PHE A 283 31.45 -11.18 -3.72
CA PHE A 283 32.70 -11.57 -4.39
C PHE A 283 33.83 -10.61 -4.10
N SER A 284 33.48 -9.37 -3.72
CA SER A 284 34.37 -8.32 -3.27
C SER A 284 33.57 -7.28 -2.48
N ASP A 285 34.26 -6.29 -1.89
CA ASP A 285 33.61 -5.17 -1.18
C ASP A 285 32.60 -4.40 -2.06
N ASN A 286 32.76 -4.47 -3.38
CA ASN A 286 31.99 -3.70 -4.32
C ASN A 286 31.03 -4.53 -5.17
N PHE A 287 31.13 -5.87 -5.16
CA PHE A 287 30.35 -6.71 -6.05
C PHE A 287 29.71 -7.89 -5.30
N SER A 288 28.39 -8.00 -5.42
CA SER A 288 27.61 -9.09 -4.86
C SER A 288 26.61 -9.67 -5.84
N ALA A 289 26.16 -10.87 -5.55
CA ALA A 289 25.06 -11.52 -6.24
C ALA A 289 24.03 -12.05 -5.24
N LYS A 290 22.77 -12.03 -5.67
CA LYS A 290 21.64 -12.57 -4.94
C LYS A 290 20.87 -13.54 -5.83
N VAL A 291 20.65 -14.75 -5.34
CA VAL A 291 19.70 -15.70 -5.92
C VAL A 291 18.52 -15.82 -4.96
N TYR A 292 17.30 -15.81 -5.49
CA TYR A 292 16.11 -15.96 -4.66
C TYR A 292 15.07 -16.89 -5.28
N HIS A 293 14.41 -17.63 -4.41
CA HIS A 293 13.24 -18.46 -4.70
C HIS A 293 12.14 -18.11 -3.74
N GLN A 294 10.97 -17.74 -4.27
CA GLN A 294 9.83 -17.27 -3.49
C GLN A 294 8.57 -18.00 -3.92
N GLY A 295 7.71 -18.34 -2.97
CA GLY A 295 6.45 -18.98 -3.27
C GLY A 295 5.29 -18.43 -2.43
N GLN A 296 4.09 -18.55 -2.97
CA GLN A 296 2.85 -18.21 -2.30
C GLN A 296 1.76 -19.22 -2.65
N ARG A 297 0.92 -19.57 -1.69
CA ARG A 297 -0.35 -20.28 -1.89
C ARG A 297 -1.44 -19.55 -1.16
N LYS A 298 -2.48 -19.20 -1.91
CA LYS A 298 -3.58 -18.40 -1.41
C LYS A 298 -4.92 -19.09 -1.69
N LYS A 299 -5.80 -19.06 -0.71
CA LYS A 299 -7.20 -19.45 -0.83
C LYS A 299 -8.07 -18.27 -0.42
N TYR A 300 -8.98 -17.89 -1.30
CA TYR A 300 -10.02 -16.88 -1.05
C TYR A 300 -11.39 -17.52 -1.36
N ASP A 301 -12.28 -17.54 -0.37
CA ASP A 301 -13.61 -18.15 -0.47
C ASP A 301 -14.64 -17.10 -0.08
N ALA A 302 -15.35 -16.56 -1.07
CA ALA A 302 -16.41 -15.58 -0.87
C ALA A 302 -17.76 -16.29 -0.96
N ARG A 303 -18.56 -16.17 0.10
CA ARG A 303 -19.88 -16.79 0.23
C ARG A 303 -20.95 -15.72 0.35
N ASP A 304 -21.31 -15.14 -0.77
CA ASP A 304 -22.43 -14.22 -0.89
C ASP A 304 -23.64 -14.93 -1.54
N TYR A 305 -24.24 -14.33 -2.57
CA TYR A 305 -25.32 -14.96 -3.34
C TYR A 305 -24.86 -16.19 -4.15
N ALA A 306 -23.55 -16.34 -4.33
CA ALA A 306 -22.90 -17.42 -5.03
C ALA A 306 -21.55 -17.74 -4.36
N THR A 307 -21.20 -19.03 -4.27
CA THR A 307 -19.87 -19.43 -3.79
C THR A 307 -18.83 -19.09 -4.83
N ASN A 308 -17.86 -18.27 -4.48
CA ASN A 308 -16.73 -17.88 -5.33
C ASN A 308 -15.43 -18.26 -4.63
N LEU A 309 -14.94 -19.45 -4.94
CA LEU A 309 -13.67 -19.97 -4.39
C LEU A 309 -12.55 -19.73 -5.39
N ARG A 310 -11.51 -19.02 -4.96
CA ARG A 310 -10.28 -18.76 -5.74
C ARG A 310 -9.09 -19.37 -5.03
N LYS A 311 -8.32 -20.18 -5.75
CA LYS A 311 -7.05 -20.71 -5.27
C LYS A 311 -5.96 -20.19 -6.19
N THR A 312 -4.98 -19.49 -5.62
CA THR A 312 -3.86 -18.93 -6.36
C THR A 312 -2.57 -19.52 -5.84
N SER A 313 -1.67 -19.92 -6.74
CA SER A 313 -0.28 -20.23 -6.42
C SER A 313 0.65 -19.31 -7.20
N ALA A 314 1.79 -18.98 -6.61
CA ALA A 314 2.82 -18.19 -7.26
C ALA A 314 4.20 -18.73 -6.92
N ILE A 315 5.10 -18.73 -7.91
CA ILE A 315 6.52 -18.99 -7.76
C ILE A 315 7.28 -17.88 -8.46
N VAL A 316 8.29 -17.33 -7.79
CA VAL A 316 9.16 -16.29 -8.34
C VAL A 316 10.60 -16.72 -8.12
N ASN A 317 11.37 -16.74 -9.20
CA ASN A 317 12.81 -17.01 -9.17
C ASN A 317 13.55 -15.82 -9.75
N GLY A 318 14.69 -15.48 -9.19
CA GLY A 318 15.51 -14.41 -9.74
C GLY A 318 16.97 -14.50 -9.39
N LEU A 319 17.75 -13.84 -10.23
CA LEU A 319 19.17 -13.63 -10.05
C LEU A 319 19.44 -12.14 -10.21
N GLU A 320 20.14 -11.56 -9.24
CA GLU A 320 20.46 -10.13 -9.18
C GLU A 320 21.94 -9.97 -8.93
N PHE A 321 22.54 -8.99 -9.56
CA PHE A 321 23.93 -8.59 -9.38
C PHE A 321 23.98 -7.14 -8.99
N ASP A 322 24.72 -6.83 -7.94
CA ASP A 322 24.92 -5.48 -7.43
C ASP A 322 26.38 -5.09 -7.46
N TYR A 323 26.66 -3.93 -8.03
CA TYR A 323 27.95 -3.28 -7.98
C TYR A 323 27.82 -1.92 -7.31
N SER A 324 28.60 -1.69 -6.25
CA SER A 324 28.63 -0.45 -5.48
C SER A 324 30.03 0.14 -5.47
N GLY A 325 30.28 1.07 -6.39
CA GLY A 325 31.54 1.83 -6.47
C GLY A 325 31.41 3.23 -5.89
N LYS A 326 32.53 3.95 -5.80
CA LYS A 326 32.55 5.32 -5.23
C LYS A 326 31.69 6.33 -6.00
N SER A 327 31.63 6.23 -7.32
CA SER A 327 30.89 7.16 -8.18
C SER A 327 29.81 6.50 -9.04
N PHE A 328 29.74 5.18 -9.03
CA PHE A 328 28.84 4.40 -9.88
C PHE A 328 28.30 3.19 -9.13
N ASN A 329 26.98 3.07 -9.08
CA ASN A 329 26.29 1.90 -8.56
C ASN A 329 25.43 1.31 -9.68
N LEU A 330 25.37 -0.01 -9.75
CA LEU A 330 24.59 -0.75 -10.74
C LEU A 330 23.93 -1.94 -10.05
N THR A 331 22.62 -2.07 -10.25
CA THR A 331 21.89 -3.32 -10.02
C THR A 331 21.39 -3.84 -11.36
N SER A 332 21.56 -5.13 -11.64
CA SER A 332 21.03 -5.77 -12.83
C SER A 332 20.50 -7.16 -12.47
N GLY A 333 19.49 -7.62 -13.16
CA GLY A 333 18.92 -8.91 -12.83
C GLY A 333 17.99 -9.47 -13.87
N VAL A 334 17.66 -10.74 -13.64
CA VAL A 334 16.63 -11.47 -14.36
C VAL A 334 15.65 -12.04 -13.35
N SER A 335 14.37 -12.07 -13.71
CA SER A 335 13.34 -12.68 -12.88
C SER A 335 12.31 -13.41 -13.73
N ILE A 336 11.85 -14.53 -13.20
CA ILE A 336 10.76 -15.32 -13.79
C ILE A 336 9.73 -15.53 -12.69
N SER A 337 8.49 -15.12 -12.94
CA SER A 337 7.37 -15.41 -12.05
C SER A 337 6.29 -16.17 -12.80
N GLU A 338 5.77 -17.18 -12.16
CA GLU A 338 4.63 -17.96 -12.63
C GLU A 338 3.54 -17.93 -11.57
N ARG A 339 2.33 -17.56 -11.96
CA ARG A 339 1.17 -17.44 -11.08
C ARG A 339 0.00 -18.16 -11.73
N GLU A 340 -0.63 -19.04 -10.97
CA GLU A 340 -1.78 -19.81 -11.37
C GLU A 340 -2.99 -19.43 -10.55
N LEU A 341 -4.14 -19.27 -11.19
CA LEU A 341 -5.45 -19.08 -10.57
C LEU A 341 -6.38 -20.22 -10.99
N ASN A 342 -7.00 -20.86 -10.00
CA ASN A 342 -8.12 -21.76 -10.17
C ASN A 342 -9.36 -21.14 -9.52
N ALA A 343 -10.32 -20.67 -10.32
CA ALA A 343 -11.56 -20.03 -9.87
C ALA A 343 -12.74 -20.97 -10.06
N TYR A 344 -13.46 -21.21 -8.96
CA TYR A 344 -14.64 -22.07 -8.88
C TYR A 344 -15.86 -21.19 -8.57
N GLN A 345 -16.92 -21.33 -9.35
CA GLN A 345 -18.15 -20.59 -9.15
C GLN A 345 -19.36 -21.53 -9.11
N ASN A 346 -20.23 -21.35 -8.13
CA ASN A 346 -21.50 -22.07 -7.91
C ASN A 346 -21.45 -23.60 -7.89
N SER A 347 -20.39 -24.22 -8.41
CA SER A 347 -20.17 -25.65 -8.36
C SER A 347 -18.67 -25.95 -8.38
N ILE A 348 -18.27 -27.02 -7.70
CA ILE A 348 -16.90 -27.49 -7.65
C ILE A 348 -16.45 -28.07 -9.03
N THR A 349 -17.36 -28.25 -9.97
CA THR A 349 -17.14 -28.96 -11.25
C THR A 349 -16.70 -28.04 -12.40
N HIS A 350 -16.91 -26.72 -12.31
CA HIS A 350 -16.50 -25.78 -13.35
C HIS A 350 -15.31 -24.97 -12.84
N VAL A 351 -14.12 -25.25 -13.39
CA VAL A 351 -12.88 -24.58 -13.03
C VAL A 351 -12.47 -23.68 -14.18
N ASN A 352 -12.33 -22.39 -13.89
CA ASN A 352 -11.62 -21.45 -14.76
C ASN A 352 -10.17 -21.43 -14.31
N GLN A 353 -9.26 -21.90 -15.16
CA GLN A 353 -7.82 -21.88 -14.92
C GLN A 353 -7.18 -20.73 -15.67
N ALA A 354 -6.36 -19.97 -14.99
CA ALA A 354 -5.53 -18.97 -15.63
C ALA A 354 -4.10 -19.08 -15.13
N ASN A 355 -3.16 -18.91 -16.03
CA ASN A 355 -1.74 -18.83 -15.72
C ASN A 355 -1.19 -17.52 -16.27
N LYS A 356 -0.48 -16.76 -15.43
CA LYS A 356 0.22 -15.54 -15.81
C LYS A 356 1.71 -15.72 -15.54
N GLN A 357 2.50 -15.76 -16.60
CA GLN A 357 3.96 -15.85 -16.55
C GLN A 357 4.57 -14.50 -16.91
N ASN A 358 5.51 -14.03 -16.07
CA ASN A 358 6.29 -12.82 -16.33
C ASN A 358 7.77 -13.19 -16.39
N GLU A 359 8.44 -12.84 -17.48
CA GLU A 359 9.88 -13.03 -17.71
C GLU A 359 10.51 -11.66 -17.92
N ALA A 360 11.48 -11.30 -17.10
CA ALA A 360 12.05 -9.94 -17.13
C ALA A 360 13.56 -9.94 -17.04
N ILE A 361 14.14 -8.98 -17.74
CA ILE A 361 15.51 -8.52 -17.57
C ILE A 361 15.50 -7.03 -17.28
N TYR A 362 16.32 -6.59 -16.33
CA TYR A 362 16.37 -5.19 -15.93
C TYR A 362 17.76 -4.78 -15.46
N PHE A 363 17.98 -3.48 -15.49
CA PHE A 363 19.10 -2.85 -14.81
C PHE A 363 18.69 -1.46 -14.30
N GLN A 364 19.34 -1.03 -13.25
CA GLN A 364 19.24 0.32 -12.70
C GLN A 364 20.64 0.78 -12.30
N ALA A 365 20.98 2.02 -12.62
CA ALA A 365 22.27 2.61 -12.30
C ALA A 365 22.13 3.99 -11.67
N LYS A 366 23.06 4.32 -10.77
CA LYS A 366 23.26 5.66 -10.20
C LYS A 366 24.68 6.09 -10.48
N HIS A 367 24.84 7.26 -11.07
CA HIS A 367 26.15 7.82 -11.43
C HIS A 367 26.31 9.20 -10.79
N LEU A 368 27.37 9.38 -9.99
CA LEU A 368 27.80 10.67 -9.46
C LEU A 368 28.63 11.38 -10.52
N ILE A 369 28.14 12.51 -11.02
CA ILE A 369 28.71 13.18 -12.20
C ILE A 369 29.79 14.14 -11.82
N ASP A 370 29.68 14.82 -10.68
CA ASP A 370 30.62 15.82 -10.24
C ASP A 370 31.56 15.31 -9.14
N LYS A 371 32.76 15.91 -9.05
CA LYS A 371 33.77 15.55 -8.04
C LYS A 371 33.34 15.81 -6.60
N ASN A 372 32.34 16.66 -6.39
CA ASN A 372 31.84 17.03 -5.07
C ASN A 372 30.64 16.16 -4.64
N ASN A 373 30.25 15.17 -5.46
CA ASN A 373 29.10 14.28 -5.24
C ASN A 373 27.75 15.00 -5.09
N LYS A 374 27.64 16.23 -5.62
CA LYS A 374 26.40 17.02 -5.54
C LYS A 374 25.40 16.69 -6.63
N LEU A 375 25.89 16.24 -7.80
CA LEU A 375 25.05 15.91 -8.94
C LEU A 375 25.10 14.41 -9.21
N SER A 376 23.94 13.76 -9.19
CA SER A 376 23.81 12.38 -9.61
C SER A 376 22.73 12.19 -10.65
N ILE A 377 22.93 11.22 -11.53
CA ILE A 377 21.92 10.74 -12.50
C ILE A 377 21.60 9.31 -12.17
N ASN A 378 20.31 9.03 -12.03
CA ASN A 378 19.78 7.67 -11.94
C ASN A 378 19.16 7.31 -13.29
N TYR A 379 19.37 6.09 -13.76
CA TYR A 379 18.74 5.61 -14.99
C TYR A 379 18.58 4.11 -14.95
N GLY A 380 17.56 3.61 -15.60
CA GLY A 380 17.29 2.18 -15.66
C GLY A 380 16.32 1.81 -16.76
N ALA A 381 16.33 0.55 -17.12
CA ALA A 381 15.41 -0.04 -18.08
C ALA A 381 15.03 -1.47 -17.69
N ARG A 382 13.83 -1.86 -18.08
CA ARG A 382 13.29 -3.20 -17.92
C ARG A 382 12.55 -3.62 -19.20
N SER A 383 12.84 -4.81 -19.66
CA SER A 383 12.02 -5.51 -20.66
C SER A 383 11.38 -6.71 -20.00
N GLU A 384 10.07 -6.78 -20.07
CA GLU A 384 9.29 -7.85 -19.45
C GLU A 384 8.32 -8.43 -20.48
N ARG A 385 8.30 -9.74 -20.60
CA ARG A 385 7.32 -10.48 -21.37
C ARG A 385 6.28 -11.03 -20.41
N VAL A 386 5.02 -10.73 -20.66
CA VAL A 386 3.88 -11.23 -19.89
C VAL A 386 3.07 -12.15 -20.79
N THR A 387 2.94 -13.41 -20.40
CA THR A 387 2.11 -14.38 -21.10
C THR A 387 0.98 -14.81 -20.18
N THR A 388 -0.27 -14.62 -20.61
CA THR A 388 -1.45 -15.06 -19.90
C THR A 388 -2.12 -16.17 -20.68
N LYS A 389 -2.34 -17.31 -20.03
CA LYS A 389 -3.07 -18.47 -20.60
C LYS A 389 -4.35 -18.65 -19.80
N PHE A 390 -5.42 -18.91 -20.51
CA PHE A 390 -6.72 -19.20 -19.91
C PHE A 390 -7.29 -20.48 -20.47
N ASN A 391 -7.83 -21.32 -19.61
CA ASN A 391 -8.45 -22.57 -19.95
C ASN A 391 -9.70 -22.83 -19.11
N ASN A 392 -10.81 -23.12 -19.75
CA ASN A 392 -12.00 -23.69 -19.13
C ASN A 392 -12.58 -24.80 -20.03
N SER A 393 -13.71 -25.39 -19.68
CA SER A 393 -14.37 -26.47 -20.42
C SER A 393 -14.68 -26.13 -21.90
N SER A 394 -14.70 -24.86 -22.27
CA SER A 394 -15.18 -24.38 -23.57
C SER A 394 -14.15 -23.52 -24.31
N ILE A 395 -13.14 -22.99 -23.61
CA ILE A 395 -12.22 -21.97 -24.14
C ILE A 395 -10.79 -22.33 -23.73
N ASN A 396 -9.90 -22.30 -24.71
CA ASN A 396 -8.46 -22.32 -24.51
C ASN A 396 -7.86 -21.15 -25.29
N SER A 397 -7.26 -20.19 -24.60
CA SER A 397 -6.72 -18.97 -25.20
C SER A 397 -5.46 -18.51 -24.51
N ASP A 398 -4.55 -17.90 -25.27
CA ASP A 398 -3.34 -17.27 -24.76
C ASP A 398 -3.13 -15.87 -25.34
N GLN A 399 -2.52 -15.01 -24.54
CA GLN A 399 -2.11 -13.67 -24.95
C GLN A 399 -0.69 -13.41 -24.42
N SER A 400 0.13 -12.73 -25.22
CA SER A 400 1.49 -12.36 -24.83
C SER A 400 1.75 -10.90 -25.15
N ASP A 401 2.15 -10.14 -24.14
CA ASP A 401 2.51 -8.73 -24.23
C ASP A 401 3.98 -8.51 -23.88
N ARG A 402 4.62 -7.53 -24.50
CA ARG A 402 5.95 -7.06 -24.13
C ARG A 402 5.86 -5.67 -23.52
N LEU A 403 6.28 -5.57 -22.28
CA LEU A 403 6.33 -4.33 -21.52
C LEU A 403 7.77 -3.79 -21.56
N SER A 404 7.95 -2.58 -22.09
CA SER A 404 9.25 -1.90 -22.16
C SER A 404 9.18 -0.64 -21.30
N MET A 405 9.87 -0.66 -20.18
CA MET A 405 9.85 0.37 -19.15
C MET A 405 11.22 1.00 -19.00
N PHE A 406 11.27 2.27 -18.71
CA PHE A 406 12.50 2.95 -18.37
C PHE A 406 12.26 4.11 -17.43
N GLU A 407 13.29 4.50 -16.72
CA GLU A 407 13.29 5.67 -15.87
C GLU A 407 14.64 6.39 -15.95
N THR A 408 14.61 7.69 -15.75
CA THR A 408 15.78 8.51 -15.57
C THR A 408 15.46 9.63 -14.58
N GLY A 409 16.44 9.98 -13.75
CA GLY A 409 16.28 11.03 -12.76
C GLY A 409 17.59 11.77 -12.53
N ILE A 410 17.46 13.02 -12.19
CA ILE A 410 18.58 13.91 -11.81
C ILE A 410 18.32 14.30 -10.36
N ASN A 411 19.37 14.22 -9.57
CA ASN A 411 19.37 14.62 -8.19
C ASN A 411 20.52 15.61 -7.95
N TYR A 412 20.20 16.78 -7.37
CA TYR A 412 21.17 17.83 -7.09
C TYR A 412 21.14 18.25 -5.63
N ILE A 413 22.25 18.02 -4.93
CA ILE A 413 22.45 18.39 -3.53
C ILE A 413 22.88 19.85 -3.49
N LEU A 414 21.95 20.75 -3.18
CA LEU A 414 22.24 22.18 -3.07
C LEU A 414 23.17 22.46 -1.88
N ASN A 415 22.84 21.86 -0.73
CA ASN A 415 23.64 21.83 0.50
C ASN A 415 23.30 20.57 1.30
N ASN A 416 23.89 20.40 2.50
CA ASN A 416 23.69 19.21 3.34
C ASN A 416 22.23 18.96 3.77
N GLN A 417 21.34 19.91 3.61
CA GLN A 417 19.95 19.85 4.04
C GLN A 417 18.96 19.82 2.87
N ILE A 418 19.35 20.42 1.73
CA ILE A 418 18.45 20.63 0.58
C ILE A 418 18.91 19.79 -0.60
N ASN A 419 18.00 18.98 -1.06
CA ASN A 419 18.11 18.19 -2.27
C ASN A 419 16.99 18.53 -3.25
N LEU A 420 17.32 18.77 -4.50
CA LEU A 420 16.39 18.98 -5.59
C LEU A 420 16.44 17.77 -6.51
N PHE A 421 15.28 17.29 -6.94
CA PHE A 421 15.25 16.18 -7.87
C PHE A 421 14.21 16.37 -8.97
N THR A 422 14.47 15.74 -10.08
CA THR A 422 13.48 15.52 -11.14
C THR A 422 13.65 14.09 -11.67
N ASN A 423 12.55 13.45 -12.02
CA ASN A 423 12.62 12.18 -12.70
C ASN A 423 11.56 12.09 -13.79
N PHE A 424 11.85 11.28 -14.80
CA PHE A 424 10.94 10.89 -15.86
C PHE A 424 10.92 9.38 -15.95
N SER A 425 9.72 8.83 -16.14
CA SER A 425 9.54 7.39 -16.29
C SER A 425 8.49 7.05 -17.33
N LYS A 426 8.73 5.94 -18.01
CA LYS A 426 7.73 5.21 -18.78
C LYS A 426 7.46 3.88 -18.09
N SER A 427 6.25 3.71 -17.61
CA SER A 427 5.77 2.48 -16.97
C SER A 427 4.65 1.85 -17.77
N MET A 428 4.46 0.55 -17.61
CA MET A 428 3.40 -0.20 -18.27
C MET A 428 2.76 -1.18 -17.29
N GLN A 429 1.49 -1.50 -17.55
CA GLN A 429 0.73 -2.50 -16.82
C GLN A 429 0.05 -3.43 -17.80
N SER A 430 0.28 -4.74 -17.65
CA SER A 430 -0.57 -5.73 -18.26
C SER A 430 -1.86 -5.88 -17.46
N GLN A 431 -2.89 -6.38 -18.10
CA GLN A 431 -4.18 -6.62 -17.47
C GLN A 431 -4.07 -7.73 -16.41
N ASP A 432 -4.91 -7.63 -15.39
CA ASP A 432 -5.22 -8.78 -14.54
C ASP A 432 -6.18 -9.75 -15.24
N ILE A 433 -6.37 -10.92 -14.65
CA ILE A 433 -7.20 -11.97 -15.25
C ILE A 433 -8.66 -11.53 -15.39
N ASP A 434 -9.22 -10.89 -14.39
CA ASP A 434 -10.63 -10.48 -14.41
C ASP A 434 -10.91 -9.40 -15.46
N ARG A 435 -9.89 -8.61 -15.83
CA ARG A 435 -10.00 -7.59 -16.88
C ARG A 435 -9.84 -8.15 -18.28
N LEU A 436 -9.09 -9.24 -18.44
CA LEU A 436 -9.00 -9.97 -19.70
C LEU A 436 -10.23 -10.83 -19.98
N LEU A 437 -10.92 -11.29 -18.93
CA LEU A 437 -12.03 -12.22 -18.99
C LEU A 437 -13.31 -11.53 -18.52
N PRO A 438 -14.13 -10.99 -19.43
CA PRO A 438 -15.40 -10.42 -19.05
C PRO A 438 -16.28 -11.50 -18.42
N TYR A 439 -16.77 -11.18 -17.22
CA TYR A 439 -17.73 -12.04 -16.52
C TYR A 439 -19.15 -11.74 -17.00
N ASN A 440 -19.81 -12.73 -17.54
CA ASN A 440 -21.20 -12.61 -17.97
C ASN A 440 -22.14 -12.96 -16.80
N PHE A 441 -22.74 -11.95 -16.20
CA PHE A 441 -23.68 -12.11 -15.09
C PHE A 441 -24.93 -12.93 -15.44
N PHE A 442 -25.35 -12.95 -16.71
CA PHE A 442 -26.55 -13.68 -17.13
C PHE A 442 -26.31 -15.18 -17.30
N THR A 443 -25.12 -15.55 -17.76
CA THR A 443 -24.76 -16.97 -17.94
C THR A 443 -24.00 -17.54 -16.75
N GLY A 444 -23.47 -16.69 -15.87
CA GLY A 444 -22.64 -17.10 -14.74
C GLY A 444 -21.25 -17.60 -15.17
N ASN A 445 -20.85 -17.35 -16.39
CA ASN A 445 -19.57 -17.82 -16.95
C ASN A 445 -18.65 -16.67 -17.33
N TYR A 446 -17.35 -16.94 -17.38
CA TYR A 446 -16.42 -16.08 -18.08
C TYR A 446 -16.55 -16.31 -19.58
N ASP A 447 -16.64 -15.23 -20.33
CA ASP A 447 -16.59 -15.25 -21.79
C ASP A 447 -15.14 -15.37 -22.28
N THR A 448 -14.91 -15.34 -23.58
CA THR A 448 -13.57 -15.39 -24.20
C THR A 448 -12.67 -14.26 -23.71
N LEU A 449 -11.35 -14.49 -23.70
CA LEU A 449 -10.36 -13.40 -23.55
C LEU A 449 -10.74 -12.23 -24.45
N ASN A 450 -10.81 -11.02 -23.84
CA ASN A 450 -11.03 -9.81 -24.62
C ASN A 450 -9.71 -9.38 -25.29
N PRO A 451 -9.48 -9.68 -26.57
CA PRO A 451 -8.21 -9.36 -27.25
C PRO A 451 -8.05 -7.87 -27.50
N ASN A 452 -9.11 -7.08 -27.29
CA ASN A 452 -9.11 -5.64 -27.52
C ASN A 452 -8.53 -4.87 -26.34
N ILE A 453 -8.43 -5.46 -25.15
CA ILE A 453 -7.80 -4.80 -24.00
C ILE A 453 -6.28 -4.77 -24.19
N LYS A 454 -5.74 -3.58 -24.32
CA LYS A 454 -4.30 -3.32 -24.47
C LYS A 454 -3.65 -3.05 -23.13
N PRO A 455 -2.35 -3.36 -22.96
CA PRO A 455 -1.61 -2.89 -21.80
C PRO A 455 -1.67 -1.37 -21.66
N MET A 456 -1.91 -0.90 -20.43
CA MET A 456 -1.85 0.53 -20.12
C MET A 456 -0.39 0.99 -20.14
N GLN A 457 -0.16 2.20 -20.65
CA GLN A 457 1.13 2.88 -20.59
C GLN A 457 1.00 4.21 -19.87
N SER A 458 1.92 4.52 -18.98
CA SER A 458 2.01 5.81 -18.28
C SER A 458 3.37 6.44 -18.51
N ARG A 459 3.39 7.74 -18.83
CA ARG A 459 4.58 8.58 -18.86
C ARG A 459 4.46 9.62 -17.77
N THR A 460 5.35 9.55 -16.79
CA THR A 460 5.28 10.40 -15.59
C THR A 460 6.53 11.25 -15.48
N ILE A 461 6.35 12.53 -15.19
CA ILE A 461 7.41 13.46 -14.80
C ILE A 461 7.14 13.95 -13.38
N ASN A 462 8.20 14.01 -12.57
CA ASN A 462 8.16 14.50 -11.20
C ASN A 462 9.25 15.58 -11.01
N PHE A 463 8.91 16.57 -10.19
CA PHE A 463 9.85 17.55 -9.65
C PHE A 463 9.67 17.58 -8.13
N GLY A 464 10.76 17.66 -7.39
CA GLY A 464 10.64 17.74 -5.94
C GLY A 464 11.84 18.38 -5.26
N LEU A 465 11.59 18.69 -3.99
CA LEU A 465 12.55 19.22 -3.05
C LEU A 465 12.43 18.44 -1.76
N ASN A 466 13.56 17.97 -1.25
CA ASN A 466 13.70 17.44 0.10
C ASN A 466 14.54 18.42 0.92
N TYR A 467 13.97 18.90 2.03
CA TYR A 467 14.70 19.62 3.08
C TYR A 467 14.69 18.74 4.32
N ILE A 468 15.84 18.25 4.73
CA ILE A 468 15.99 17.35 5.88
C ILE A 468 17.11 17.88 6.75
N ASP A 469 16.76 18.16 8.01
CA ASP A 469 17.72 18.47 9.08
C ASP A 469 17.32 17.69 10.35
N PRO A 470 18.11 17.72 11.45
CA PRO A 470 17.83 16.98 12.67
C PRO A 470 16.46 17.27 13.32
N LYS A 471 15.85 18.41 13.02
CA LYS A 471 14.56 18.83 13.62
C LYS A 471 13.39 18.77 12.65
N GLN A 472 13.65 18.73 11.34
CA GLN A 472 12.59 18.87 10.34
C GLN A 472 12.87 18.05 9.09
N LYS A 473 11.82 17.40 8.60
CA LYS A 473 11.75 16.81 7.26
C LYS A 473 10.62 17.52 6.51
N LEU A 474 10.94 18.23 5.44
CA LEU A 474 9.97 18.81 4.52
C LEU A 474 10.24 18.26 3.12
N LYS A 475 9.25 17.58 2.55
CA LYS A 475 9.29 17.10 1.17
C LYS A 475 8.14 17.73 0.40
N VAL A 476 8.44 18.33 -0.72
CA VAL A 476 7.46 18.91 -1.63
C VAL A 476 7.71 18.33 -2.99
N SER A 477 6.67 17.80 -3.62
CA SER A 477 6.76 17.31 -4.99
C SER A 477 5.54 17.68 -5.81
N THR A 478 5.73 17.81 -7.11
CA THR A 478 4.66 17.90 -8.10
C THR A 478 4.86 16.81 -9.14
N PHE A 479 3.76 16.31 -9.68
CA PHE A 479 3.77 15.26 -10.68
C PHE A 479 2.79 15.56 -11.81
N TYR A 480 3.13 15.03 -12.98
CA TYR A 480 2.25 14.96 -14.13
C TYR A 480 2.43 13.60 -14.80
N ALA A 481 1.35 12.86 -14.99
CA ALA A 481 1.30 11.59 -15.67
C ALA A 481 0.33 11.66 -16.86
N ASP A 482 0.79 11.24 -18.02
CA ASP A 482 0.00 11.07 -19.24
C ASP A 482 -0.14 9.56 -19.51
N LEU A 483 -1.38 9.09 -19.61
CA LEU A 483 -1.70 7.68 -19.73
C LEU A 483 -2.37 7.40 -21.07
N GLU A 484 -1.96 6.28 -21.67
CA GLU A 484 -2.59 5.69 -22.85
C GLU A 484 -3.17 4.32 -22.47
N ASN A 485 -4.37 4.02 -22.95
CA ASN A 485 -5.10 2.77 -22.73
C ASN A 485 -5.36 2.48 -21.24
N GLU A 486 -5.78 3.46 -20.46
CA GLU A 486 -6.13 3.22 -19.06
C GLU A 486 -7.28 2.22 -18.96
N ILE A 487 -7.10 1.15 -18.15
CA ILE A 487 -8.08 0.08 -18.06
C ILE A 487 -9.09 0.42 -16.96
N VAL A 488 -10.37 0.47 -17.34
CA VAL A 488 -11.48 0.75 -16.42
C VAL A 488 -12.65 -0.19 -16.69
N TYR A 489 -13.52 -0.34 -15.68
CA TYR A 489 -14.78 -1.03 -15.86
C TYR A 489 -15.81 -0.09 -16.49
N ASN A 490 -16.46 -0.53 -17.58
CA ASN A 490 -17.54 0.20 -18.23
C ASN A 490 -18.89 -0.32 -17.71
N PRO A 491 -19.66 0.51 -16.97
CA PRO A 491 -20.94 0.08 -16.40
C PRO A 491 -22.04 -0.10 -17.46
N SER A 492 -21.88 0.45 -18.66
CA SER A 492 -22.87 0.35 -19.74
C SER A 492 -22.77 -0.98 -20.48
N THR A 493 -21.56 -1.49 -20.65
CA THR A 493 -21.29 -2.77 -21.35
C THR A 493 -21.06 -3.93 -20.39
N PHE A 494 -20.90 -3.66 -19.10
CA PHE A 494 -20.51 -4.61 -18.05
C PHE A 494 -19.17 -5.31 -18.31
N GLN A 495 -18.27 -4.62 -19.03
CA GLN A 495 -16.96 -5.13 -19.41
C GLN A 495 -15.85 -4.15 -19.00
N ASN A 496 -14.64 -4.67 -18.98
CA ASN A 496 -13.45 -3.82 -18.84
C ASN A 496 -13.03 -3.32 -20.23
N GLU A 497 -12.72 -2.04 -20.31
CA GLU A 497 -12.33 -1.35 -21.53
C GLU A 497 -11.13 -0.45 -21.29
N ASN A 498 -10.47 -0.02 -22.38
CA ASN A 498 -9.43 0.98 -22.31
C ASN A 498 -10.00 2.36 -22.55
N ILE A 499 -9.71 3.34 -21.71
CA ILE A 499 -9.85 4.76 -22.05
C ILE A 499 -8.60 5.13 -22.86
N ASP A 500 -8.78 5.70 -24.05
CA ASP A 500 -7.69 6.00 -24.99
C ASP A 500 -6.61 6.87 -24.34
N ARG A 501 -7.01 7.96 -23.67
CA ARG A 501 -6.07 8.86 -23.02
C ARG A 501 -6.63 9.56 -21.80
N THR A 502 -5.85 9.52 -20.73
CA THR A 502 -6.15 10.21 -19.47
C THR A 502 -4.91 10.97 -18.99
N ASN A 503 -5.08 11.89 -18.04
CA ASN A 503 -3.96 12.47 -17.33
C ASN A 503 -4.23 12.59 -15.84
N LYS A 504 -3.13 12.59 -15.08
CA LYS A 504 -3.15 12.77 -13.62
C LYS A 504 -2.07 13.77 -13.25
N TYR A 505 -2.41 14.73 -12.40
CA TYR A 505 -1.44 15.72 -11.94
C TYR A 505 -1.80 16.26 -10.57
N GLY A 506 -0.79 16.77 -9.89
CA GLY A 506 -0.99 17.28 -8.56
C GLY A 506 0.30 17.66 -7.85
N TYR A 507 0.18 17.89 -6.56
CA TYR A 507 1.31 18.15 -5.68
C TYR A 507 1.09 17.50 -4.31
N GLU A 508 2.21 17.23 -3.66
CA GLU A 508 2.27 16.52 -2.39
C GLU A 508 3.21 17.28 -1.46
N ILE A 509 2.80 17.46 -0.21
CA ILE A 509 3.57 18.09 0.85
C ILE A 509 3.61 17.11 2.02
N PHE A 510 4.80 16.76 2.46
CA PHE A 510 5.06 16.03 3.69
C PHE A 510 5.92 16.90 4.59
N LEU A 511 5.46 17.15 5.80
CA LEU A 511 6.19 17.87 6.83
C LEU A 511 6.19 17.04 8.12
N MET A 512 7.36 16.84 8.69
CA MET A 512 7.57 16.38 10.05
C MET A 512 8.49 17.37 10.75
N ARG A 513 8.11 17.86 11.93
CA ARG A 513 8.90 18.84 12.66
C ARG A 513 8.89 18.57 14.16
N LYS A 514 10.07 18.44 14.75
CA LYS A 514 10.26 18.46 16.20
C LYS A 514 10.09 19.88 16.70
N LEU A 515 9.09 20.13 17.52
CA LEU A 515 8.84 21.43 18.17
C LEU A 515 9.80 21.65 19.35
N ASN A 516 10.07 20.57 20.08
CA ASN A 516 11.08 20.48 21.14
C ASN A 516 11.49 19.00 21.31
N GLU A 517 12.19 18.65 22.37
CA GLU A 517 12.66 17.27 22.64
C GLU A 517 11.51 16.26 22.81
N ASN A 518 10.33 16.70 23.22
CA ASN A 518 9.19 15.84 23.54
C ASN A 518 8.05 15.91 22.52
N PHE A 519 7.94 17.00 21.75
CA PHE A 519 6.82 17.21 20.82
C PHE A 519 7.27 17.24 19.37
N ASP A 520 6.60 16.49 18.52
CA ASP A 520 6.67 16.64 17.08
C ASP A 520 5.27 16.79 16.46
N VAL A 521 5.25 17.40 15.29
CA VAL A 521 4.06 17.52 14.45
C VAL A 521 4.34 16.93 13.09
N LYS A 522 3.32 16.30 12.52
CA LYS A 522 3.32 15.72 11.18
C LYS A 522 2.17 16.27 10.37
N PHE A 523 2.43 16.58 9.11
CA PHE A 523 1.43 17.09 8.19
C PHE A 523 1.66 16.53 6.80
N ASN A 524 0.64 15.91 6.24
CA ASN A 524 0.60 15.47 4.85
C ASN A 524 -0.54 16.16 4.14
N TYR A 525 -0.28 16.70 2.97
CA TYR A 525 -1.29 17.23 2.08
C TYR A 525 -1.07 16.72 0.65
N VAL A 526 -2.12 16.19 0.06
CA VAL A 526 -2.13 15.71 -1.32
C VAL A 526 -3.25 16.40 -2.07
N TYR A 527 -2.89 16.99 -3.22
CA TYR A 527 -3.83 17.52 -4.19
C TYR A 527 -3.67 16.74 -5.49
N THR A 528 -4.76 16.12 -5.96
CA THR A 528 -4.75 15.28 -7.15
C THR A 528 -5.91 15.62 -8.06
N ILE A 529 -5.61 15.73 -9.35
CA ILE A 529 -6.60 15.77 -10.41
C ILE A 529 -6.30 14.64 -11.39
N ALA A 530 -7.32 13.87 -11.73
CA ALA A 530 -7.28 12.84 -12.73
C ALA A 530 -8.41 13.09 -13.73
N LYS A 531 -8.11 13.15 -15.06
CA LYS A 531 -9.07 13.52 -16.09
C LYS A 531 -9.00 12.63 -17.30
N ILE A 532 -10.15 12.43 -17.94
CA ILE A 532 -10.27 11.88 -19.28
C ILE A 532 -9.92 12.99 -20.28
N LEU A 533 -8.95 12.75 -21.16
CA LEU A 533 -8.57 13.70 -22.21
C LEU A 533 -9.36 13.47 -23.49
N ASN A 534 -9.38 12.22 -23.93
CA ASN A 534 -10.18 11.78 -25.08
C ASN A 534 -10.43 10.28 -25.01
N ASP A 535 -11.51 9.86 -25.61
CA ASP A 535 -11.86 8.47 -25.84
C ASP A 535 -12.66 8.32 -27.14
N THR A 536 -12.52 7.18 -27.81
CA THR A 536 -13.29 6.82 -29.01
C THR A 536 -14.76 6.65 -28.66
N ASP A 537 -15.07 6.09 -27.47
CA ASP A 537 -16.43 6.09 -26.90
C ASP A 537 -16.67 7.30 -26.01
N SER A 538 -16.81 8.47 -26.64
CA SER A 538 -17.07 9.73 -25.93
C SER A 538 -18.45 9.79 -25.25
N SER A 539 -19.33 8.84 -25.51
CA SER A 539 -20.64 8.74 -24.83
C SER A 539 -20.52 8.15 -23.42
N THR A 540 -19.64 7.20 -23.22
CA THR A 540 -19.36 6.57 -21.92
C THR A 540 -18.23 7.25 -21.17
N PHE A 541 -17.18 7.68 -21.89
CA PHE A 541 -15.98 8.30 -21.32
C PHE A 541 -15.81 9.74 -21.86
N PRO A 542 -16.65 10.69 -21.42
CA PRO A 542 -16.65 12.04 -22.01
C PRO A 542 -15.39 12.82 -21.63
N SER A 543 -14.83 13.49 -22.63
CA SER A 543 -13.62 14.31 -22.50
C SER A 543 -13.80 15.44 -21.48
N GLY A 544 -12.73 15.72 -20.72
CA GLY A 544 -12.68 16.77 -19.70
C GLY A 544 -13.25 16.38 -18.34
N LYS A 545 -13.93 15.24 -18.23
CA LYS A 545 -14.46 14.74 -16.95
C LYS A 545 -13.36 14.20 -16.06
N THR A 546 -13.62 14.23 -14.75
CA THR A 546 -12.74 13.68 -13.72
C THR A 546 -12.92 12.18 -13.65
N LEU A 547 -11.81 11.45 -13.55
CA LEU A 547 -11.86 10.01 -13.29
C LEU A 547 -12.52 9.74 -11.92
N PRO A 548 -13.42 8.74 -11.83
CA PRO A 548 -14.08 8.37 -10.58
C PRO A 548 -13.12 7.83 -9.53
N GLY A 549 -13.57 7.83 -8.26
CA GLY A 549 -12.82 7.25 -7.13
C GLY A 549 -11.66 8.10 -6.61
N VAL A 550 -11.40 9.28 -7.17
CA VAL A 550 -10.26 10.13 -6.84
C VAL A 550 -10.69 11.33 -6.00
N PRO A 551 -10.39 11.37 -4.69
CA PRO A 551 -10.58 12.58 -3.89
C PRO A 551 -9.57 13.65 -4.30
N LYS A 552 -10.05 14.87 -4.47
CA LYS A 552 -9.24 15.99 -4.93
C LYS A 552 -8.23 16.45 -3.89
N ASN A 553 -8.63 16.46 -2.63
CA ASN A 553 -7.80 16.90 -1.50
C ASN A 553 -7.78 15.80 -0.44
N SER A 554 -6.60 15.58 0.14
CA SER A 554 -6.41 14.70 1.30
C SER A 554 -5.46 15.37 2.29
N ILE A 555 -5.83 15.39 3.56
CA ILE A 555 -5.05 15.97 4.65
C ILE A 555 -4.88 14.92 5.73
N ASN A 556 -3.68 14.81 6.26
CA ASN A 556 -3.37 14.08 7.47
C ASN A 556 -2.52 14.98 8.37
N PHE A 557 -2.98 15.19 9.61
CA PHE A 557 -2.29 16.00 10.61
C PHE A 557 -2.14 15.22 11.91
N GLY A 558 -0.94 15.20 12.47
CA GLY A 558 -0.63 14.52 13.72
C GLY A 558 0.19 15.38 14.67
N ILE A 559 -0.05 15.20 15.97
CA ILE A 559 0.78 15.71 17.05
C ILE A 559 1.18 14.52 17.90
N ASN A 560 2.47 14.35 18.14
CA ASN A 560 3.03 13.32 18.97
C ASN A 560 3.76 13.96 20.17
N TYR A 561 3.62 13.32 21.31
CA TYR A 561 4.37 13.62 22.53
C TYR A 561 5.10 12.37 22.98
N GLN A 562 6.37 12.49 23.30
CA GLN A 562 7.18 11.39 23.80
C GLN A 562 8.17 11.89 24.83
N ASN A 563 8.21 11.21 25.98
CA ASN A 563 9.29 11.32 26.94
C ASN A 563 9.70 9.91 27.41
N GLU A 564 10.54 9.78 28.42
CA GLU A 564 11.03 8.48 28.91
C GLU A 564 9.91 7.48 29.23
N ASN A 565 8.78 7.93 29.76
CA ASN A 565 7.73 7.04 30.27
C ASN A 565 6.41 7.15 29.49
N LEU A 566 6.15 8.26 28.82
CA LEU A 566 4.86 8.55 28.20
C LEU A 566 5.00 8.82 26.71
N THR A 567 4.27 8.07 25.91
CA THR A 567 4.03 8.34 24.48
C THR A 567 2.56 8.65 24.30
N ALA A 568 2.24 9.74 23.62
CA ALA A 568 0.86 10.08 23.26
C ALA A 568 0.81 10.63 21.83
N SER A 569 -0.24 10.30 21.09
CA SER A 569 -0.45 10.85 19.76
C SER A 569 -1.92 11.22 19.54
N LEU A 570 -2.12 12.30 18.81
CA LEU A 570 -3.42 12.71 18.27
C LEU A 570 -3.26 12.85 16.76
N ASN A 571 -4.14 12.23 16.01
CA ASN A 571 -4.09 12.25 14.55
C ASN A 571 -5.46 12.56 13.96
N HIS A 572 -5.50 13.44 12.97
CA HIS A 572 -6.70 13.79 12.22
C HIS A 572 -6.49 13.56 10.74
N VAL A 573 -7.42 12.85 10.10
CA VAL A 573 -7.44 12.58 8.66
C VAL A 573 -8.71 13.13 8.06
N TRP A 574 -8.58 13.87 6.97
CA TRP A 574 -9.70 14.31 6.16
C TRP A 574 -9.41 14.07 4.69
N ARG A 575 -10.40 13.54 3.95
CA ARG A 575 -10.38 13.36 2.50
C ARG A 575 -11.64 13.93 1.90
N ASP A 576 -11.48 14.58 0.76
CA ASP A 576 -12.59 15.15 0.00
C ASP A 576 -13.53 14.05 -0.50
N ARG A 577 -14.75 14.43 -0.83
CA ARG A 577 -15.66 13.56 -1.57
C ARG A 577 -15.14 13.30 -2.96
N SER A 578 -15.48 12.14 -3.55
CA SER A 578 -15.10 11.75 -4.90
C SER A 578 -16.32 11.26 -5.69
N PHE A 579 -16.25 11.32 -7.01
CA PHE A 579 -17.22 10.63 -7.87
C PHE A 579 -17.10 9.13 -7.64
N ILE A 580 -18.20 8.41 -7.73
CA ILE A 580 -18.23 6.95 -7.55
C ILE A 580 -17.68 6.23 -8.77
N PHE A 581 -17.29 4.96 -8.63
CA PHE A 581 -16.52 4.22 -9.63
C PHE A 581 -17.12 4.15 -11.03
N ASP A 582 -18.45 4.17 -11.14
CA ASP A 582 -19.19 4.06 -12.39
C ASP A 582 -19.74 5.40 -12.91
N ASP A 583 -19.38 6.52 -12.26
CA ASP A 583 -19.86 7.85 -12.62
C ASP A 583 -18.84 8.63 -13.44
N PHE A 584 -18.70 8.29 -14.72
CA PHE A 584 -17.85 9.02 -15.65
C PHE A 584 -18.48 10.36 -16.12
N ASP A 585 -19.77 10.56 -15.91
CA ASP A 585 -20.48 11.81 -16.18
C ASP A 585 -20.27 12.88 -15.11
N ASN A 586 -19.68 12.52 -13.99
CA ASN A 586 -19.43 13.39 -12.84
C ASN A 586 -20.72 13.99 -12.25
N ASN A 587 -21.68 13.16 -11.92
CA ASN A 587 -22.91 13.57 -11.26
C ASN A 587 -22.66 13.94 -9.79
N ALA A 588 -22.70 15.23 -9.49
CA ALA A 588 -22.42 15.75 -8.15
C ALA A 588 -23.37 15.25 -7.05
N ASP A 589 -24.60 14.84 -7.41
CA ASP A 589 -25.59 14.30 -6.47
C ASP A 589 -25.29 12.86 -6.03
N MET A 590 -24.40 12.17 -6.75
CA MET A 590 -24.04 10.76 -6.58
C MET A 590 -22.61 10.56 -6.07
N MET A 591 -22.02 11.54 -5.39
CA MET A 591 -20.65 11.41 -4.86
C MET A 591 -20.56 10.48 -3.65
N SER A 592 -19.43 9.79 -3.54
CA SER A 592 -18.98 9.15 -2.31
C SER A 592 -18.76 10.22 -1.23
N PRO A 593 -19.19 10.01 0.03
CA PRO A 593 -19.03 11.00 1.09
C PRO A 593 -17.54 11.27 1.39
N SER A 594 -17.25 12.46 1.93
CA SER A 594 -15.94 12.75 2.50
C SER A 594 -15.65 11.79 3.66
N TYR A 595 -14.38 11.50 3.87
CA TYR A 595 -13.91 10.72 5.01
C TYR A 595 -13.27 11.62 6.05
N GLU A 596 -13.61 11.43 7.31
CA GLU A 596 -13.01 12.16 8.43
C GLU A 596 -12.82 11.25 9.64
N SER A 597 -11.64 11.27 10.25
CA SER A 597 -11.37 10.53 11.48
C SER A 597 -10.35 11.25 12.33
N THR A 598 -10.66 11.40 13.63
CA THR A 598 -9.70 11.84 14.65
C THR A 598 -9.45 10.69 15.59
N ASN A 599 -8.16 10.36 15.79
CA ASN A 599 -7.72 9.20 16.55
C ASN A 599 -6.71 9.62 17.60
N ALA A 600 -6.74 8.99 18.79
CA ALA A 600 -5.78 9.25 19.87
C ALA A 600 -5.20 7.93 20.37
N PHE A 601 -3.94 7.99 20.79
CA PHE A 601 -3.22 6.90 21.41
C PHE A 601 -2.40 7.42 22.60
N ILE A 602 -2.30 6.59 23.63
CA ILE A 602 -1.44 6.83 24.79
C ILE A 602 -0.79 5.51 25.21
N LYS A 603 0.50 5.54 25.50
CA LYS A 603 1.27 4.41 26.09
C LYS A 603 2.08 4.96 27.27
N TYR A 604 1.99 4.28 28.39
CA TYR A 604 2.75 4.60 29.60
C TYR A 604 3.63 3.40 29.98
N ASN A 605 4.92 3.65 30.07
CA ASN A 605 5.91 2.69 30.52
C ASN A 605 5.98 2.72 32.05
N LEU A 606 5.61 1.60 32.68
CA LEU A 606 5.65 1.44 34.13
C LEU A 606 7.07 1.23 34.67
N GLY A 607 8.05 1.11 33.77
CA GLY A 607 9.44 0.83 34.11
C GLY A 607 9.76 -0.67 34.20
N LYS A 608 10.92 -0.99 34.73
CA LYS A 608 11.40 -2.36 34.88
C LYS A 608 10.69 -3.05 36.04
N PHE A 609 10.08 -4.18 35.77
CA PHE A 609 9.47 -5.03 36.79
C PHE A 609 10.53 -5.91 37.47
N ASP A 610 11.55 -6.34 36.72
CA ASP A 610 12.75 -7.02 37.18
C ASP A 610 13.97 -6.56 36.36
N LYS A 611 15.10 -7.26 36.44
CA LYS A 611 16.30 -6.90 35.66
C LYS A 611 16.13 -7.03 34.15
N PHE A 612 15.10 -7.73 33.68
CA PHE A 612 14.95 -8.17 32.31
C PHE A 612 13.64 -7.71 31.64
N SER A 613 12.62 -7.33 32.42
CA SER A 613 11.25 -7.12 31.93
C SER A 613 10.80 -5.66 32.06
N THR A 614 10.18 -5.15 31.02
CA THR A 614 9.54 -3.84 30.99
C THR A 614 8.05 -4.01 30.76
N ILE A 615 7.20 -3.34 31.55
CA ILE A 615 5.74 -3.35 31.39
C ILE A 615 5.27 -1.99 30.90
N SER A 616 4.43 -1.99 29.89
CA SER A 616 3.74 -0.80 29.40
C SER A 616 2.24 -1.01 29.35
N LEU A 617 1.48 0.03 29.72
CA LEU A 617 0.03 0.11 29.50
C LEU A 617 -0.25 1.02 28.33
N PHE A 618 -1.25 0.69 27.51
CA PHE A 618 -1.63 1.54 26.40
C PHE A 618 -3.15 1.58 26.17
N ALA A 619 -3.62 2.67 25.62
CA ALA A 619 -5.00 2.85 25.20
C ALA A 619 -5.07 3.58 23.85
N SER A 620 -6.06 3.24 23.03
CA SER A 620 -6.34 3.90 21.77
C SER A 620 -7.82 4.16 21.62
N VAL A 621 -8.14 5.29 21.00
CA VAL A 621 -9.50 5.65 20.60
C VAL A 621 -9.47 6.07 19.14
N ASN A 622 -10.25 5.38 18.29
CA ASN A 622 -10.41 5.71 16.89
C ASN A 622 -11.77 6.36 16.66
N ASN A 623 -11.80 7.29 15.71
CA ASN A 623 -13.00 8.06 15.38
C ASN A 623 -13.65 8.71 16.62
N ILE A 624 -12.88 9.53 17.34
CA ILE A 624 -13.29 10.14 18.62
C ILE A 624 -14.63 10.87 18.52
N PHE A 625 -14.88 11.55 17.39
CA PHE A 625 -16.08 12.35 17.16
C PHE A 625 -17.24 11.53 16.58
N ASN A 626 -17.06 10.21 16.43
CA ASN A 626 -18.10 9.30 15.93
C ASN A 626 -18.65 9.69 14.55
N GLN A 627 -17.77 10.11 13.65
CA GLN A 627 -18.11 10.50 12.29
C GLN A 627 -18.70 9.34 11.51
N LYS A 628 -19.71 9.62 10.68
CA LYS A 628 -20.38 8.63 9.83
C LYS A 628 -19.61 8.46 8.53
N ASN A 629 -18.61 7.61 8.54
CA ASN A 629 -17.80 7.31 7.35
C ASN A 629 -18.37 6.14 6.56
N GLY A 630 -18.20 6.21 5.24
CA GLY A 630 -18.59 5.15 4.31
C GLY A 630 -18.06 5.43 2.91
N VAL A 631 -18.13 4.44 2.05
CA VAL A 631 -17.78 4.55 0.63
C VAL A 631 -18.99 4.21 -0.22
N ARG A 632 -19.30 5.06 -1.20
CA ARG A 632 -20.34 4.80 -2.19
C ARG A 632 -19.73 4.12 -3.41
N THR A 633 -20.35 3.01 -3.85
CA THR A 633 -19.79 2.15 -4.91
C THR A 633 -20.66 2.08 -6.16
N THR A 634 -21.90 2.58 -6.14
CA THR A 634 -22.81 2.55 -7.31
C THR A 634 -23.71 3.77 -7.35
N THR A 635 -24.14 4.15 -8.55
CA THR A 635 -25.11 5.22 -8.81
C THR A 635 -26.52 4.84 -8.34
N SER A 636 -26.88 3.55 -8.36
CA SER A 636 -28.19 3.07 -7.94
C SER A 636 -28.34 3.02 -6.42
N ASP A 637 -29.40 3.61 -5.89
CA ASP A 637 -29.78 3.53 -4.49
C ASP A 637 -30.79 2.38 -4.19
N THR A 638 -31.26 1.66 -5.22
CA THR A 638 -32.36 0.70 -5.10
C THR A 638 -32.05 -0.45 -4.16
N TYR A 639 -30.82 -0.97 -4.22
CA TYR A 639 -30.37 -2.12 -3.41
C TYR A 639 -29.32 -1.77 -2.36
N GLY A 640 -29.08 -0.46 -2.14
CA GLY A 640 -28.00 0.02 -1.31
C GLY A 640 -26.75 0.34 -2.13
N ALA A 641 -26.08 1.42 -1.75
CA ALA A 641 -24.94 1.95 -2.49
C ALA A 641 -23.77 2.32 -1.60
N ILE A 642 -23.97 2.47 -0.28
CA ILE A 642 -22.95 2.96 0.65
C ILE A 642 -22.57 1.85 1.62
N TYR A 643 -21.30 1.49 1.63
CA TYR A 643 -20.70 0.59 2.62
C TYR A 643 -20.13 1.42 3.76
N PRO A 644 -20.71 1.31 4.99
CA PRO A 644 -20.16 1.98 6.17
C PRO A 644 -18.81 1.37 6.55
N TYR A 645 -17.82 2.20 6.84
CA TYR A 645 -16.56 1.74 7.45
C TYR A 645 -15.99 2.84 8.36
N ASN A 646 -15.35 2.46 9.45
CA ASN A 646 -14.87 3.39 10.48
C ASN A 646 -15.94 4.44 10.90
N PHE A 647 -17.21 3.99 10.99
CA PHE A 647 -18.38 4.85 11.21
C PHE A 647 -18.77 4.96 12.68
N ARG A 648 -18.02 4.28 13.59
CA ARG A 648 -18.23 4.31 15.04
C ARG A 648 -16.93 4.56 15.77
N ARG A 649 -17.04 5.23 16.92
CA ARG A 649 -15.92 5.33 17.86
C ARG A 649 -15.62 3.96 18.44
N THR A 650 -14.36 3.54 18.23
CA THR A 650 -13.81 2.32 18.80
C THR A 650 -12.68 2.67 19.76
N TRP A 651 -12.52 1.86 20.80
CA TRP A 651 -11.42 2.03 21.74
C TRP A 651 -10.91 0.66 22.19
N PHE A 652 -9.67 0.61 22.58
CA PHE A 652 -9.09 -0.55 23.24
C PHE A 652 -8.06 -0.11 24.30
N ILE A 653 -7.89 -0.96 25.30
CA ILE A 653 -6.89 -0.81 26.36
C ILE A 653 -6.11 -2.12 26.42
N GLY A 654 -4.79 -2.00 26.58
CA GLY A 654 -3.91 -3.17 26.60
C GLY A 654 -2.68 -2.98 27.45
N MET A 655 -1.96 -4.09 27.55
CA MET A 655 -0.69 -4.22 28.24
C MET A 655 0.33 -4.89 27.32
N GLU A 656 1.55 -4.45 27.41
CA GLU A 656 2.70 -5.02 26.72
C GLU A 656 3.80 -5.34 27.73
N LEU A 657 4.34 -6.55 27.63
CA LEU A 657 5.50 -7.04 28.38
C LEU A 657 6.65 -7.24 27.38
N GLU A 658 7.80 -6.66 27.67
CA GLU A 658 9.06 -6.90 26.94
C GLU A 658 10.07 -7.55 27.89
N ILE A 659 10.69 -8.66 27.44
CA ILE A 659 11.66 -9.47 28.17
C ILE A 659 12.96 -9.54 27.38
#